data_0df73499912caba8eb2915ffd7f08a83
#
_entry.id   0df73499912caba8eb2915ffd7f08a83
#
_cell.length_a   1.000
_cell.length_b   1.000
_cell.length_c   1.000
_cell.angle_alpha   90.00
_cell.angle_beta   90.00
_cell.angle_gamma   90.00
#
_symmetry.space_group_name_H-M   'P 1'
#
loop_
_entity.id
_entity.type
_entity.pdbx_description
1 polymer ?
#
loop_
_entity_poly.entity_id
_entity_poly.type
_entity_poly.pdbx_seq_one_letter_code
_entity_poly.pdbx_strand_id
1 'polypeptide(L)'
;MVQMDQWNGFKGRLWKEEINVRDFIQNNYKPYDGDESFLEGPTEATNKLWGRLQELQKEERAKGGVLDMETEVVAGLTAYGPGYIDESMKDLEQIVGLQTDKPLKRAFMPYGGIKMAEESCKNYGYEPNPELHKIFTEYHKTHNQGVFDAYTPEMRKARHSHIITGLPDTYGRGRIVGDYRRVALYGIDFLMEEKKKDHANCGCGTMTDDVIRLREELSDQYKALAGMKKMAESYGYDISKPAKNAKEACQWLYFGYLAAIKTQNGAAMSVGRVSTFLDIYIQRDLDNGVITEKEAQELIDHMVMKFRMVKFARITSYNELFSGDPTWATLEVGGTGIDGRSMVTKNDYRFLHTLENMGPSPEPNLTVLYSSRLPENFKKYAAKISVDTSSIQYENDDVMKVTWGDDYSICCCVSATQTGKEMQFFGARANLAKCLLYAINGGVDVKNREQVGPAYKPITSEYLEYDEVVEKFDAMMDWLADLYVNTLNLIQYMHDKYYYEAAEMALIDTDVKRTFATGIAGFSHVVDSLSAIKYAKVKTVRDETGIVVDYKIEGDFPKYGNDDDRADDIAVWLLKTFLEKIKKRHTYRDSEPTTSILTITSNVVYGKYTGAMPDGRPAGTPLSPGANPSYGAEQNGLLASLNSLTKLPYEWALDGISNTQTMNPDALGHNEDERVANLVNVMDGYFDQGAHHLNVNVFGKDKLIDAMEHPEKPEYANFTIRVSGYAVKFIDLTKEQQMDVISRTFHDRM
;
A
#
# COMPACT_ATOMS: atom_id res chain seq x y z
N MET A 1 -10.30 -6.78 34.22
CA MET A 1 -10.15 -5.54 35.01
C MET A 1 -8.81 -5.44 35.75
N VAL A 2 -8.32 -6.51 36.41
CA VAL A 2 -7.06 -6.45 37.20
C VAL A 2 -5.82 -5.99 36.42
N GLN A 3 -5.75 -6.24 35.14
CA GLN A 3 -4.57 -5.99 34.34
C GLN A 3 -4.42 -4.55 33.80
N MET A 4 -5.55 -3.84 33.57
CA MET A 4 -5.48 -2.43 33.18
C MET A 4 -4.91 -1.53 34.27
N ASP A 5 -5.00 -1.96 35.54
CA ASP A 5 -4.48 -1.22 36.68
C ASP A 5 -2.96 -1.35 36.87
N GLN A 6 -2.31 -2.23 36.10
CA GLN A 6 -0.85 -2.41 36.15
C GLN A 6 -0.06 -1.32 35.39
N TRP A 7 -0.71 -0.54 34.56
CA TRP A 7 -0.06 0.49 33.77
C TRP A 7 0.10 1.78 34.57
N ASN A 8 1.36 2.16 34.80
CA ASN A 8 1.68 3.41 35.47
C ASN A 8 1.56 4.61 34.52
N GLY A 9 1.32 5.79 35.08
CA GLY A 9 1.36 7.05 34.32
C GLY A 9 0.14 7.39 33.51
N PHE A 10 -0.83 6.48 33.35
CA PHE A 10 -2.11 6.83 32.73
C PHE A 10 -2.91 7.75 33.67
N LYS A 11 -3.15 8.99 33.23
CA LYS A 11 -3.87 9.99 34.03
C LYS A 11 -5.33 10.16 33.59
N GLY A 12 -5.65 9.77 32.36
CA GLY A 12 -7.01 9.73 31.87
C GLY A 12 -7.67 8.39 32.20
N ARG A 13 -8.97 8.39 32.26
CA ARG A 13 -9.77 7.17 32.47
C ARG A 13 -10.23 6.51 31.16
N LEU A 14 -10.13 7.22 30.05
CA LEU A 14 -10.79 6.88 28.80
C LEU A 14 -10.38 5.51 28.27
N TRP A 15 -9.08 5.18 28.26
CA TRP A 15 -8.64 3.90 27.74
C TRP A 15 -9.08 2.69 28.59
N LYS A 16 -9.54 2.91 29.82
CA LYS A 16 -10.12 1.88 30.69
C LYS A 16 -11.65 1.72 30.53
N GLU A 17 -12.32 2.80 30.16
CA GLU A 17 -13.78 2.87 30.08
C GLU A 17 -14.28 2.88 28.64
N GLU A 18 -13.48 3.42 27.73
CA GLU A 18 -13.75 3.56 26.31
C GLU A 18 -12.55 3.08 25.51
N ILE A 19 -12.73 2.76 24.23
CA ILE A 19 -11.63 2.39 23.36
C ILE A 19 -10.79 3.65 23.06
N ASN A 20 -9.57 3.67 23.59
CA ASN A 20 -8.63 4.78 23.39
C ASN A 20 -7.18 4.28 23.48
N VAL A 21 -6.72 3.65 22.40
CA VAL A 21 -5.35 3.08 22.30
C VAL A 21 -4.29 4.19 22.29
N ARG A 22 -4.59 5.32 21.64
CA ARG A 22 -3.66 6.46 21.58
C ARG A 22 -3.25 6.94 22.98
N ASP A 23 -4.20 7.19 23.86
CA ASP A 23 -3.90 7.68 25.20
C ASP A 23 -3.15 6.63 26.03
N PHE A 24 -3.44 5.34 25.85
CA PHE A 24 -2.65 4.28 26.43
C PHE A 24 -1.18 4.38 25.99
N ILE A 25 -0.91 4.53 24.69
CA ILE A 25 0.46 4.65 24.17
C ILE A 25 1.12 5.89 24.74
N GLN A 26 0.52 7.06 24.58
CA GLN A 26 1.11 8.35 24.98
C GLN A 26 1.47 8.45 26.47
N ASN A 27 0.77 7.69 27.32
CA ASN A 27 1.02 7.69 28.75
C ASN A 27 1.98 6.59 29.23
N ASN A 28 2.28 5.58 28.41
CA ASN A 28 3.03 4.40 28.87
C ASN A 28 4.32 4.11 28.07
N TYR A 29 4.48 4.62 26.85
CA TYR A 29 5.72 4.35 26.10
C TYR A 29 6.91 5.12 26.67
N LYS A 30 8.10 4.57 26.48
CA LYS A 30 9.38 5.16 26.88
C LYS A 30 10.18 5.47 25.61
N PRO A 31 10.39 6.75 25.25
CA PRO A 31 11.26 7.09 24.13
C PRO A 31 12.66 6.52 24.32
N TYR A 32 13.27 6.10 23.23
CA TYR A 32 14.63 5.61 23.20
C TYR A 32 15.50 6.47 22.26
N ASP A 33 16.59 7.00 22.77
CA ASP A 33 17.57 7.83 22.06
C ASP A 33 18.96 7.20 21.97
N GLY A 34 19.11 5.97 22.48
CA GLY A 34 20.33 5.17 22.37
C GLY A 34 20.56 4.65 20.95
N ASP A 35 21.55 3.79 20.82
CA ASP A 35 21.94 3.16 19.56
C ASP A 35 21.46 1.70 19.47
N GLU A 36 21.86 1.00 18.43
CA GLU A 36 21.53 -0.40 18.13
C GLU A 36 22.31 -1.44 18.93
N SER A 37 23.17 -1.04 19.83
CA SER A 37 24.08 -1.95 20.58
C SER A 37 23.37 -3.00 21.44
N PHE A 38 22.10 -2.80 21.77
CA PHE A 38 21.30 -3.76 22.53
C PHE A 38 20.73 -4.89 21.66
N LEU A 39 20.78 -4.75 20.34
CA LEU A 39 20.22 -5.73 19.41
C LEU A 39 21.01 -7.04 19.45
N GLU A 40 20.27 -8.13 19.38
CA GLU A 40 20.82 -9.48 19.41
C GLU A 40 20.62 -10.18 18.06
N GLY A 41 21.54 -11.04 17.68
CA GLY A 41 21.35 -11.88 16.50
C GLY A 41 20.17 -12.85 16.65
N PRO A 42 19.77 -13.53 15.55
CA PRO A 42 18.63 -14.44 15.56
C PRO A 42 18.88 -15.61 16.52
N THR A 43 17.81 -16.08 17.18
CA THR A 43 17.86 -17.29 18.00
C THR A 43 18.02 -18.53 17.13
N GLU A 44 18.34 -19.67 17.76
CA GLU A 44 18.34 -20.97 17.08
C GLU A 44 16.95 -21.32 16.53
N ALA A 45 15.89 -20.98 17.26
CA ALA A 45 14.51 -21.19 16.81
C ALA A 45 14.19 -20.33 15.58
N THR A 46 14.55 -19.03 15.60
CA THR A 46 14.43 -18.13 14.44
C THR A 46 15.15 -18.71 13.22
N ASN A 47 16.40 -19.16 13.38
CA ASN A 47 17.19 -19.71 12.27
C ASN A 47 16.56 -20.99 11.67
N LYS A 48 16.07 -21.91 12.52
CA LYS A 48 15.42 -23.14 12.07
C LYS A 48 14.13 -22.86 11.31
N LEU A 49 13.25 -22.05 11.88
CA LEU A 49 11.96 -21.72 11.27
C LEU A 49 12.15 -20.92 9.98
N TRP A 50 13.06 -19.94 9.99
CA TRP A 50 13.37 -19.17 8.79
C TRP A 50 14.01 -20.02 7.70
N GLY A 51 14.95 -20.90 8.05
CA GLY A 51 15.53 -21.86 7.12
C GLY A 51 14.48 -22.75 6.46
N ARG A 52 13.53 -23.26 7.25
CA ARG A 52 12.41 -24.05 6.71
C ARG A 52 11.53 -23.23 5.77
N LEU A 53 11.21 -21.99 6.13
CA LEU A 53 10.43 -21.11 5.28
C LEU A 53 11.14 -20.77 3.96
N GLN A 54 12.45 -20.57 4.00
CA GLN A 54 13.25 -20.35 2.77
C GLN A 54 13.22 -21.59 1.85
N GLU A 55 13.27 -22.80 2.40
CA GLU A 55 13.11 -24.04 1.61
C GLU A 55 11.75 -24.07 0.91
N LEU A 56 10.66 -23.80 1.65
CA LEU A 56 9.31 -23.74 1.10
C LEU A 56 9.16 -22.67 0.01
N GLN A 57 9.76 -21.49 0.19
CA GLN A 57 9.78 -20.43 -0.82
C GLN A 57 10.58 -20.84 -2.08
N LYS A 58 11.66 -21.63 -1.90
CA LYS A 58 12.41 -22.18 -3.04
C LYS A 58 11.59 -23.21 -3.80
N GLU A 59 10.86 -24.09 -3.09
CA GLU A 59 9.91 -25.02 -3.68
C GLU A 59 8.77 -24.28 -4.42
N GLU A 60 8.23 -23.21 -3.81
CA GLU A 60 7.19 -22.36 -4.43
C GLU A 60 7.67 -21.80 -5.78
N ARG A 61 8.87 -21.25 -5.83
CA ARG A 61 9.46 -20.76 -7.09
C ARG A 61 9.66 -21.87 -8.12
N ALA A 62 10.13 -23.03 -7.70
CA ALA A 62 10.32 -24.16 -8.59
C ALA A 62 9.00 -24.68 -9.20
N LYS A 63 7.87 -24.44 -8.51
CA LYS A 63 6.52 -24.77 -8.97
C LYS A 63 5.85 -23.61 -9.76
N GLY A 64 6.58 -22.59 -10.15
CA GLY A 64 6.02 -21.48 -10.92
C GLY A 64 5.34 -20.39 -10.08
N GLY A 65 5.67 -20.30 -8.77
CA GLY A 65 5.23 -19.22 -7.88
C GLY A 65 4.03 -19.55 -7.00
N VAL A 66 3.53 -20.79 -7.03
CA VAL A 66 2.47 -21.29 -6.12
C VAL A 66 2.87 -22.64 -5.55
N LEU A 67 3.05 -22.71 -4.23
CA LEU A 67 3.42 -23.97 -3.56
C LEU A 67 2.23 -24.91 -3.44
N ASP A 68 1.10 -24.40 -2.97
CA ASP A 68 -0.14 -25.15 -2.76
C ASP A 68 -1.33 -24.19 -2.81
N MET A 69 -2.52 -24.68 -3.15
CA MET A 69 -3.76 -23.93 -3.27
C MET A 69 -4.93 -24.71 -2.70
N GLU A 70 -5.80 -24.02 -1.95
CA GLU A 70 -7.06 -24.58 -1.49
C GLU A 70 -8.05 -24.73 -2.65
N THR A 71 -8.75 -25.85 -2.69
CA THR A 71 -9.72 -26.15 -3.76
C THR A 71 -11.06 -26.66 -3.22
N GLU A 72 -11.16 -26.95 -1.92
CA GLU A 72 -12.30 -27.60 -1.31
C GLU A 72 -13.04 -26.73 -0.30
N VAL A 73 -12.33 -25.80 0.34
CA VAL A 73 -12.84 -25.01 1.45
C VAL A 73 -12.75 -23.52 1.14
N VAL A 74 -13.86 -22.81 1.32
CA VAL A 74 -13.91 -21.35 1.23
C VAL A 74 -13.28 -20.75 2.49
N ALA A 75 -12.40 -19.80 2.33
CA ALA A 75 -11.71 -19.11 3.42
C ALA A 75 -12.69 -18.44 4.40
N GLY A 76 -12.34 -18.46 5.66
CA GLY A 76 -13.10 -17.84 6.75
C GLY A 76 -12.37 -18.02 8.07
N LEU A 77 -12.85 -17.36 9.11
CA LEU A 77 -12.18 -17.32 10.42
C LEU A 77 -11.90 -18.70 11.01
N THR A 78 -12.83 -19.62 10.84
CA THR A 78 -12.78 -20.98 11.39
C THR A 78 -12.80 -22.07 10.31
N ALA A 79 -12.49 -21.70 9.06
CA ALA A 79 -12.54 -22.63 7.92
C ALA A 79 -11.45 -23.70 7.97
N TYR A 80 -10.32 -23.39 8.61
CA TYR A 80 -9.16 -24.27 8.71
C TYR A 80 -8.85 -24.59 10.17
N GLY A 81 -8.33 -25.78 10.40
CA GLY A 81 -7.68 -26.14 11.66
C GLY A 81 -6.36 -25.35 11.86
N PRO A 82 -5.73 -25.49 13.03
CA PRO A 82 -4.44 -24.87 13.31
C PRO A 82 -3.37 -25.28 12.30
N GLY A 83 -2.63 -24.29 11.78
CA GLY A 83 -1.50 -24.51 10.89
C GLY A 83 -0.22 -23.89 11.47
N TYR A 84 0.92 -24.51 11.15
CA TYR A 84 2.26 -24.14 11.60
C TYR A 84 3.23 -24.08 10.42
N ILE A 85 4.36 -23.38 10.57
CA ILE A 85 5.43 -23.34 9.55
C ILE A 85 5.92 -24.77 9.26
N ASP A 86 6.09 -25.57 10.33
CA ASP A 86 6.37 -27.00 10.25
C ASP A 86 5.82 -27.67 11.50
N GLU A 87 4.96 -28.68 11.33
CA GLU A 87 4.32 -29.37 12.45
C GLU A 87 5.33 -30.00 13.41
N SER A 88 6.48 -30.44 12.90
CA SER A 88 7.55 -31.01 13.72
C SER A 88 8.32 -29.99 14.56
N MET A 89 8.21 -28.74 14.21
CA MET A 89 8.88 -27.60 14.87
C MET A 89 7.89 -26.60 15.50
N LYS A 90 6.63 -26.96 15.62
CA LYS A 90 5.58 -26.03 16.13
C LYS A 90 5.87 -25.46 17.52
N ASP A 91 6.55 -26.23 18.37
CA ASP A 91 6.94 -25.78 19.71
C ASP A 91 8.02 -24.69 19.71
N LEU A 92 8.69 -24.47 18.57
CA LEU A 92 9.64 -23.36 18.40
C LEU A 92 8.92 -22.04 18.03
N GLU A 93 7.68 -22.10 17.54
CA GLU A 93 6.97 -20.91 17.11
C GLU A 93 6.50 -20.09 18.32
N GLN A 94 7.06 -18.89 18.51
CA GLN A 94 6.60 -17.96 19.55
C GLN A 94 5.27 -17.32 19.18
N ILE A 95 5.05 -17.07 17.89
CA ILE A 95 3.80 -16.52 17.32
C ILE A 95 3.21 -17.59 16.39
N VAL A 96 2.00 -18.05 16.67
CA VAL A 96 1.30 -19.08 15.93
C VAL A 96 0.15 -18.52 15.10
N GLY A 97 -0.26 -19.27 14.08
CA GLY A 97 -1.39 -18.96 13.22
C GLY A 97 -0.98 -18.79 11.76
N LEU A 98 -1.73 -19.42 10.87
CA LEU A 98 -1.57 -19.33 9.43
C LEU A 98 -2.89 -18.93 8.77
N GLN A 99 -2.81 -18.37 7.58
CA GLN A 99 -3.97 -18.02 6.74
C GLN A 99 -4.81 -19.27 6.39
N THR A 100 -4.14 -20.42 6.19
CA THR A 100 -4.73 -21.73 5.95
C THR A 100 -4.19 -22.73 6.97
N ASP A 101 -4.34 -24.01 6.72
CA ASP A 101 -3.78 -25.11 7.50
C ASP A 101 -2.30 -25.43 7.21
N LYS A 102 -1.74 -24.85 6.13
CA LYS A 102 -0.35 -25.10 5.70
C LYS A 102 0.36 -23.80 5.32
N PRO A 103 1.69 -23.71 5.50
CA PRO A 103 2.46 -22.54 5.11
C PRO A 103 2.45 -22.35 3.59
N LEU A 104 2.33 -21.11 3.15
CA LEU A 104 2.31 -20.70 1.73
C LEU A 104 1.18 -21.33 0.88
N LYS A 105 0.25 -22.06 1.48
CA LYS A 105 -0.96 -22.53 0.80
C LYS A 105 -1.92 -21.35 0.64
N ARG A 106 -2.30 -21.07 -0.58
CA ARG A 106 -3.23 -19.96 -0.91
C ARG A 106 -4.65 -20.32 -0.55
N ALA A 107 -5.34 -19.39 0.10
CA ALA A 107 -6.74 -19.56 0.44
C ALA A 107 -7.64 -19.45 -0.80
N PHE A 108 -8.72 -20.24 -0.84
CA PHE A 108 -9.78 -20.10 -1.83
C PHE A 108 -10.76 -19.01 -1.35
N MET A 109 -10.66 -17.81 -1.94
CA MET A 109 -11.42 -16.62 -1.53
C MET A 109 -12.27 -16.12 -2.71
N PRO A 110 -13.54 -16.52 -2.84
CA PRO A 110 -14.37 -16.16 -3.99
C PRO A 110 -15.02 -14.76 -3.89
N TYR A 111 -14.64 -13.96 -2.91
CA TYR A 111 -15.20 -12.62 -2.71
C TYR A 111 -14.98 -11.69 -3.89
N GLY A 112 -13.80 -11.73 -4.51
CA GLY A 112 -13.49 -11.02 -5.73
C GLY A 112 -14.23 -11.54 -6.95
N GLY A 113 -14.92 -12.66 -6.79
CA GLY A 113 -15.67 -13.36 -7.81
C GLY A 113 -15.18 -14.79 -7.97
N ILE A 114 -16.13 -15.73 -8.01
CA ILE A 114 -15.81 -17.16 -8.16
C ILE A 114 -14.97 -17.43 -9.43
N LYS A 115 -15.22 -16.69 -10.52
CA LYS A 115 -14.45 -16.82 -11.75
C LYS A 115 -12.98 -16.53 -11.57
N MET A 116 -12.63 -15.50 -10.78
CA MET A 116 -11.24 -15.16 -10.48
C MET A 116 -10.56 -16.28 -9.67
N ALA A 117 -11.25 -16.82 -8.67
CA ALA A 117 -10.73 -17.92 -7.85
C ALA A 117 -10.50 -19.18 -8.70
N GLU A 118 -11.45 -19.53 -9.57
CA GLU A 118 -11.35 -20.68 -10.47
C GLU A 118 -10.26 -20.49 -11.54
N GLU A 119 -10.16 -19.29 -12.13
CA GLU A 119 -9.10 -18.97 -13.08
C GLU A 119 -7.72 -19.04 -12.41
N SER A 120 -7.60 -18.53 -11.18
CA SER A 120 -6.37 -18.66 -10.39
C SER A 120 -6.00 -20.14 -10.19
N CYS A 121 -6.96 -20.99 -9.78
CA CYS A 121 -6.72 -22.44 -9.64
C CYS A 121 -6.19 -23.05 -10.95
N LYS A 122 -6.87 -22.81 -12.07
CA LYS A 122 -6.47 -23.36 -13.37
C LYS A 122 -5.10 -22.90 -13.81
N ASN A 123 -4.78 -21.61 -13.64
CA ASN A 123 -3.47 -21.05 -14.02
C ASN A 123 -2.31 -21.74 -13.30
N TYR A 124 -2.56 -22.26 -12.12
CA TYR A 124 -1.55 -22.96 -11.32
C TYR A 124 -1.73 -24.49 -11.26
N GLY A 125 -2.63 -25.05 -12.08
CA GLY A 125 -2.80 -26.50 -12.22
C GLY A 125 -3.65 -27.16 -11.14
N TYR A 126 -4.55 -26.42 -10.51
CA TYR A 126 -5.49 -26.93 -9.50
C TYR A 126 -6.92 -26.94 -10.05
N GLU A 127 -7.72 -27.91 -9.62
CA GLU A 127 -9.13 -28.03 -9.98
C GLU A 127 -10.00 -27.79 -8.74
N PRO A 128 -10.78 -26.68 -8.69
CA PRO A 128 -11.66 -26.41 -7.57
C PRO A 128 -12.87 -27.35 -7.56
N ASN A 129 -13.40 -27.60 -6.37
CA ASN A 129 -14.61 -28.40 -6.21
C ASN A 129 -15.80 -27.75 -6.96
N PRO A 130 -16.46 -28.45 -7.89
CA PRO A 130 -17.58 -27.90 -8.67
C PRO A 130 -18.77 -27.41 -7.84
N GLU A 131 -18.97 -27.97 -6.64
CA GLU A 131 -20.05 -27.52 -5.74
C GLU A 131 -19.83 -26.08 -5.25
N LEU A 132 -18.58 -25.64 -5.11
CA LEU A 132 -18.30 -24.24 -4.78
C LEU A 132 -18.76 -23.30 -5.91
N HIS A 133 -18.53 -23.67 -7.16
CA HIS A 133 -19.04 -22.91 -8.31
C HIS A 133 -20.54 -22.74 -8.23
N LYS A 134 -21.25 -23.83 -8.01
CA LYS A 134 -22.71 -23.85 -7.91
C LYS A 134 -23.23 -22.96 -6.77
N ILE A 135 -22.59 -23.06 -5.58
CA ILE A 135 -22.96 -22.22 -4.43
C ILE A 135 -22.86 -20.74 -4.77
N PHE A 136 -21.76 -20.33 -5.40
CA PHE A 136 -21.50 -18.93 -5.71
C PHE A 136 -22.12 -18.41 -7.03
N THR A 137 -22.75 -19.25 -7.83
CA THR A 137 -23.43 -18.83 -9.06
C THR A 137 -24.94 -19.00 -9.03
N GLU A 138 -25.43 -19.99 -8.26
CA GLU A 138 -26.87 -20.28 -8.17
C GLU A 138 -27.51 -19.73 -6.89
N TYR A 139 -26.82 -19.79 -5.74
CA TYR A 139 -27.39 -19.48 -4.44
C TYR A 139 -26.83 -18.23 -3.78
N HIS A 140 -25.71 -17.73 -4.27
CA HIS A 140 -25.04 -16.54 -3.73
C HIS A 140 -24.53 -15.65 -4.86
N LYS A 141 -24.48 -14.34 -4.62
CA LYS A 141 -23.92 -13.36 -5.55
C LYS A 141 -22.69 -12.72 -4.94
N THR A 142 -21.59 -12.67 -5.70
CA THR A 142 -20.36 -11.99 -5.27
C THR A 142 -20.40 -10.51 -5.64
N HIS A 143 -19.56 -9.68 -5.01
CA HIS A 143 -19.47 -8.27 -5.39
C HIS A 143 -19.01 -8.11 -6.84
N ASN A 144 -18.11 -8.96 -7.32
CA ASN A 144 -17.65 -8.94 -8.71
C ASN A 144 -18.81 -9.13 -9.70
N GLN A 145 -19.68 -10.11 -9.48
CA GLN A 145 -20.88 -10.28 -10.29
C GLN A 145 -21.77 -9.05 -10.22
N GLY A 146 -21.99 -8.50 -9.02
CA GLY A 146 -22.78 -7.28 -8.83
C GLY A 146 -22.23 -6.10 -9.62
N VAL A 147 -20.92 -5.89 -9.57
CA VAL A 147 -20.25 -4.83 -10.32
C VAL A 147 -20.44 -5.00 -11.83
N PHE A 148 -20.15 -6.19 -12.36
CA PHE A 148 -20.25 -6.43 -13.81
C PHE A 148 -21.70 -6.44 -14.32
N ASP A 149 -22.68 -6.80 -13.50
CA ASP A 149 -24.09 -6.67 -13.86
C ASP A 149 -24.52 -5.20 -13.96
N ALA A 150 -23.96 -4.34 -13.14
CA ALA A 150 -24.35 -2.93 -13.02
C ALA A 150 -23.50 -1.96 -13.87
N TYR A 151 -22.35 -2.38 -14.37
CA TYR A 151 -21.50 -1.54 -15.22
C TYR A 151 -22.23 -1.06 -16.46
N THR A 152 -22.18 0.25 -16.69
CA THR A 152 -22.66 0.83 -17.96
C THR A 152 -21.72 0.47 -19.12
N PRO A 153 -22.17 0.59 -20.37
CA PRO A 153 -21.29 0.42 -21.53
C PRO A 153 -20.07 1.34 -21.50
N GLU A 154 -20.24 2.55 -21.00
CA GLU A 154 -19.17 3.55 -20.88
C GLU A 154 -18.11 3.13 -19.83
N MET A 155 -18.54 2.66 -18.66
CA MET A 155 -17.63 2.11 -17.63
C MET A 155 -16.84 0.90 -18.16
N ARG A 156 -17.49 0.03 -18.95
CA ARG A 156 -16.81 -1.11 -19.59
C ARG A 156 -15.76 -0.65 -20.60
N LYS A 157 -16.08 0.36 -21.42
CA LYS A 157 -15.12 0.96 -22.35
C LYS A 157 -13.96 1.60 -21.62
N ALA A 158 -14.21 2.33 -20.54
CA ALA A 158 -13.17 2.94 -19.72
C ALA A 158 -12.21 1.90 -19.14
N ARG A 159 -12.75 0.80 -18.61
CA ARG A 159 -11.96 -0.34 -18.12
C ARG A 159 -11.13 -0.99 -19.22
N HIS A 160 -11.74 -1.27 -20.36
CA HIS A 160 -11.08 -1.93 -21.51
C HIS A 160 -10.00 -1.07 -22.15
N SER A 161 -10.21 0.23 -22.25
CA SER A 161 -9.24 1.17 -22.80
C SER A 161 -8.09 1.50 -21.85
N HIS A 162 -8.17 1.07 -20.58
CA HIS A 162 -7.22 1.42 -19.51
C HIS A 162 -7.10 2.92 -19.24
N ILE A 163 -8.15 3.72 -19.49
CA ILE A 163 -8.17 5.10 -19.02
C ILE A 163 -8.44 5.16 -17.51
N ILE A 164 -9.12 4.13 -16.97
CA ILE A 164 -9.18 3.84 -15.54
C ILE A 164 -8.63 2.44 -15.34
N THR A 165 -7.64 2.28 -14.45
CA THR A 165 -6.96 0.99 -14.24
C THR A 165 -6.78 0.70 -12.75
N GLY A 166 -6.72 -0.60 -12.39
CA GLY A 166 -6.57 -1.05 -11.01
C GLY A 166 -7.87 -1.00 -10.22
N LEU A 167 -9.03 -1.07 -10.88
CA LEU A 167 -10.34 -1.10 -10.24
C LEU A 167 -10.48 -2.32 -9.32
N PRO A 168 -10.94 -2.15 -8.06
CA PRO A 168 -11.20 -3.27 -7.15
C PRO A 168 -12.54 -3.94 -7.48
N ASP A 169 -12.74 -4.28 -8.74
CA ASP A 169 -13.95 -4.92 -9.27
C ASP A 169 -13.84 -6.45 -9.30
N THR A 170 -12.63 -7.00 -9.15
CA THR A 170 -12.36 -8.45 -9.18
C THR A 170 -11.68 -8.99 -7.93
N TYR A 171 -11.22 -8.12 -7.03
CA TYR A 171 -10.56 -8.49 -5.78
C TYR A 171 -11.16 -7.69 -4.60
N GLY A 172 -10.73 -7.96 -3.37
CA GLY A 172 -11.20 -7.25 -2.19
C GLY A 172 -10.82 -5.78 -2.18
N ARG A 173 -11.55 -4.99 -1.41
CA ARG A 173 -11.42 -3.53 -1.39
C ARG A 173 -10.04 -3.08 -0.91
N GLY A 174 -9.50 -3.68 0.16
CA GLY A 174 -8.30 -3.19 0.82
C GLY A 174 -8.50 -1.82 1.47
N ARG A 175 -7.41 -1.19 1.89
CA ARG A 175 -7.43 0.18 2.45
C ARG A 175 -8.24 0.35 3.73
N ILE A 176 -8.42 -0.74 4.47
CA ILE A 176 -8.92 -0.75 5.84
C ILE A 176 -7.77 -1.24 6.71
N VAL A 177 -7.49 -0.50 7.78
CA VAL A 177 -6.51 -0.91 8.80
C VAL A 177 -7.27 -1.08 10.10
N GLY A 178 -7.54 -2.32 10.48
CA GLY A 178 -8.11 -2.61 11.79
C GLY A 178 -7.14 -2.20 12.89
N ASP A 179 -7.65 -1.63 13.98
CA ASP A 179 -6.80 -1.37 15.14
C ASP A 179 -6.57 -2.68 15.92
N TYR A 180 -5.65 -3.49 15.42
CA TYR A 180 -5.31 -4.81 15.98
C TYR A 180 -4.78 -4.73 17.42
N ARG A 181 -4.28 -3.58 17.83
CA ARG A 181 -3.82 -3.29 19.20
C ARG A 181 -4.96 -3.42 20.23
N ARG A 182 -6.21 -3.19 19.79
CA ARG A 182 -7.41 -3.31 20.66
C ARG A 182 -7.58 -4.72 21.19
N VAL A 183 -7.23 -5.73 20.41
CA VAL A 183 -7.32 -7.14 20.83
C VAL A 183 -6.39 -7.40 22.01
N ALA A 184 -5.15 -6.89 21.95
CA ALA A 184 -4.20 -7.02 23.04
C ALA A 184 -4.57 -6.18 24.28
N LEU A 185 -5.01 -4.96 24.08
CA LEU A 185 -5.27 -4.02 25.18
C LEU A 185 -6.56 -4.33 25.93
N TYR A 186 -7.63 -4.70 25.23
CA TYR A 186 -8.97 -4.86 25.80
C TYR A 186 -9.46 -6.30 25.90
N GLY A 187 -8.99 -7.19 25.01
CA GLY A 187 -9.57 -8.51 24.84
C GLY A 187 -10.90 -8.51 24.08
N ILE A 188 -11.25 -9.64 23.51
CA ILE A 188 -12.43 -9.75 22.62
C ILE A 188 -13.74 -9.58 23.35
N ASP A 189 -13.88 -10.04 24.60
CA ASP A 189 -15.14 -9.92 25.34
C ASP A 189 -15.53 -8.46 25.57
N PHE A 190 -14.57 -7.60 25.86
CA PHE A 190 -14.81 -6.16 25.98
C PHE A 190 -15.25 -5.56 24.63
N LEU A 191 -14.56 -5.88 23.54
CA LEU A 191 -14.89 -5.37 22.20
C LEU A 191 -16.28 -5.83 21.74
N MET A 192 -16.65 -7.08 22.05
CA MET A 192 -18.00 -7.60 21.77
C MET A 192 -19.08 -6.84 22.56
N GLU A 193 -18.82 -6.52 23.81
CA GLU A 193 -19.78 -5.76 24.64
C GLU A 193 -19.94 -4.33 24.13
N GLU A 194 -18.86 -3.67 23.70
CA GLU A 194 -18.94 -2.34 23.08
C GLU A 194 -19.78 -2.39 21.78
N LYS A 195 -19.58 -3.38 20.90
CA LYS A 195 -20.40 -3.53 19.68
C LYS A 195 -21.88 -3.81 19.97
N LYS A 196 -22.20 -4.51 21.07
CA LYS A 196 -23.59 -4.67 21.52
C LYS A 196 -24.19 -3.34 21.97
N LYS A 197 -23.46 -2.53 22.72
CA LYS A 197 -23.92 -1.20 23.14
C LYS A 197 -24.17 -0.32 21.92
N ASP A 198 -23.25 -0.31 20.97
CA ASP A 198 -23.38 0.44 19.72
C ASP A 198 -24.62 0.01 18.94
N HIS A 199 -24.83 -1.31 18.80
CA HIS A 199 -26.02 -1.86 18.14
C HIS A 199 -27.32 -1.49 18.86
N ALA A 200 -27.33 -1.53 20.19
CA ALA A 200 -28.49 -1.16 20.97
C ALA A 200 -28.85 0.34 20.86
N ASN A 201 -27.83 1.19 20.75
CA ASN A 201 -27.99 2.64 20.63
C ASN A 201 -28.19 3.11 19.18
N CYS A 202 -27.90 2.26 18.18
CA CYS A 202 -28.04 2.61 16.79
C CYS A 202 -29.51 2.69 16.34
N GLY A 203 -29.92 3.83 15.81
CA GLY A 203 -31.20 3.99 15.13
C GLY A 203 -32.43 4.00 16.06
N CYS A 204 -32.33 4.64 17.20
CA CYS A 204 -33.50 4.93 18.03
C CYS A 204 -34.47 5.84 17.26
N GLY A 205 -35.47 5.26 16.60
CA GLY A 205 -36.48 6.00 15.84
C GLY A 205 -36.74 5.43 14.43
N THR A 206 -36.44 6.21 13.41
CA THR A 206 -36.76 5.84 12.01
C THR A 206 -35.69 4.90 11.43
N MET A 207 -36.15 3.79 10.84
CA MET A 207 -35.29 2.85 10.10
C MET A 207 -35.08 3.37 8.65
N THR A 208 -34.08 4.24 8.48
CA THR A 208 -33.60 4.61 7.15
C THR A 208 -32.64 3.54 6.62
N ASP A 209 -32.33 3.58 5.33
CA ASP A 209 -31.40 2.62 4.71
C ASP A 209 -30.04 2.60 5.41
N ASP A 210 -29.54 3.78 5.81
CA ASP A 210 -28.26 3.88 6.54
C ASP A 210 -28.32 3.27 7.94
N VAL A 211 -29.44 3.48 8.65
CA VAL A 211 -29.64 2.87 9.98
C VAL A 211 -29.74 1.34 9.88
N ILE A 212 -30.52 0.84 8.91
CA ILE A 212 -30.66 -0.60 8.68
C ILE A 212 -29.29 -1.22 8.37
N ARG A 213 -28.54 -0.60 7.46
CA ARG A 213 -27.20 -1.05 7.07
C ARG A 213 -26.25 -1.07 8.28
N LEU A 214 -26.17 0.03 9.03
CA LEU A 214 -25.29 0.11 10.18
C LEU A 214 -25.63 -0.97 11.25
N ARG A 215 -26.90 -1.26 11.46
CA ARG A 215 -27.32 -2.31 12.38
C ARG A 215 -26.89 -3.71 11.90
N GLU A 216 -26.99 -3.97 10.61
CA GLU A 216 -26.52 -5.21 9.99
C GLU A 216 -24.99 -5.34 10.11
N GLU A 217 -24.25 -4.28 9.76
CA GLU A 217 -22.80 -4.20 9.87
C GLU A 217 -22.34 -4.47 11.32
N LEU A 218 -22.96 -3.85 12.32
CA LEU A 218 -22.63 -4.09 13.73
C LEU A 218 -22.92 -5.52 14.19
N SER A 219 -24.00 -6.13 13.69
CA SER A 219 -24.28 -7.54 13.94
C SER A 219 -23.18 -8.46 13.37
N ASP A 220 -22.70 -8.16 12.16
CA ASP A 220 -21.65 -8.93 11.51
C ASP A 220 -20.27 -8.71 12.15
N GLN A 221 -19.98 -7.48 12.59
CA GLN A 221 -18.79 -7.19 13.39
C GLN A 221 -18.76 -8.00 14.71
N TYR A 222 -19.90 -8.05 15.41
CA TYR A 222 -20.04 -8.86 16.61
C TYR A 222 -19.78 -10.36 16.36
N LYS A 223 -20.36 -10.90 15.29
CA LYS A 223 -20.12 -12.31 14.89
C LYS A 223 -18.66 -12.55 14.49
N ALA A 224 -18.01 -11.59 13.82
CA ALA A 224 -16.59 -11.68 13.46
C ALA A 224 -15.70 -11.71 14.71
N LEU A 225 -15.96 -10.88 15.73
CA LEU A 225 -15.25 -10.95 17.02
C LEU A 225 -15.42 -12.31 17.69
N ALA A 226 -16.63 -12.86 17.70
CA ALA A 226 -16.86 -14.21 18.22
C ALA A 226 -16.12 -15.29 17.43
N GLY A 227 -16.00 -15.10 16.11
CA GLY A 227 -15.21 -15.96 15.23
C GLY A 227 -13.71 -15.88 15.51
N MET A 228 -13.17 -14.67 15.78
CA MET A 228 -11.77 -14.50 16.19
C MET A 228 -11.44 -15.26 17.47
N LYS A 229 -12.34 -15.20 18.45
CA LYS A 229 -12.19 -15.95 19.69
C LYS A 229 -12.09 -17.46 19.44
N LYS A 230 -13.00 -18.03 18.66
CA LYS A 230 -12.96 -19.45 18.28
C LYS A 230 -11.70 -19.83 17.50
N MET A 231 -11.24 -18.96 16.59
CA MET A 231 -10.00 -19.14 15.87
C MET A 231 -8.81 -19.24 16.83
N ALA A 232 -8.68 -18.30 17.77
CA ALA A 232 -7.61 -18.32 18.77
C ALA A 232 -7.69 -19.54 19.70
N GLU A 233 -8.88 -19.93 20.12
CA GLU A 233 -9.13 -21.14 20.90
C GLU A 233 -8.64 -22.41 20.19
N SER A 234 -8.74 -22.48 18.88
CA SER A 234 -8.22 -23.64 18.09
C SER A 234 -6.70 -23.78 18.18
N TYR A 235 -5.99 -22.68 18.44
CA TYR A 235 -4.55 -22.66 18.71
C TYR A 235 -4.21 -22.77 20.20
N GLY A 236 -5.21 -22.97 21.07
CA GLY A 236 -5.02 -23.09 22.51
C GLY A 236 -4.92 -21.76 23.28
N TYR A 237 -5.31 -20.63 22.68
CA TYR A 237 -5.24 -19.31 23.31
C TYR A 237 -6.61 -18.74 23.63
N ASP A 238 -6.73 -18.11 24.79
CA ASP A 238 -7.93 -17.39 25.23
C ASP A 238 -7.72 -15.87 25.10
N ILE A 239 -8.15 -15.29 23.98
CA ILE A 239 -8.10 -13.84 23.71
C ILE A 239 -9.32 -13.09 24.23
N SER A 240 -10.14 -13.72 25.07
CA SER A 240 -11.30 -13.05 25.65
C SER A 240 -10.93 -11.88 26.58
N LYS A 241 -9.70 -11.91 27.13
CA LYS A 241 -9.19 -10.94 28.09
C LYS A 241 -7.95 -10.21 27.54
N PRO A 242 -7.61 -9.04 28.12
CA PRO A 242 -6.38 -8.33 27.79
C PRO A 242 -5.12 -9.21 27.88
N ALA A 243 -4.15 -8.93 27.04
CA ALA A 243 -2.84 -9.58 27.07
C ALA A 243 -2.10 -9.29 28.38
N LYS A 244 -1.41 -10.29 28.94
CA LYS A 244 -0.73 -10.21 30.23
C LYS A 244 0.75 -9.87 30.14
N ASN A 245 1.38 -10.22 29.04
CA ASN A 245 2.83 -10.10 28.81
C ASN A 245 3.12 -9.80 27.35
N ALA A 246 4.40 -9.61 27.02
CA ALA A 246 4.86 -9.30 25.68
C ALA A 246 4.44 -10.35 24.65
N LYS A 247 4.60 -11.63 24.97
CA LYS A 247 4.21 -12.73 24.06
C LYS A 247 2.72 -12.71 23.75
N GLU A 248 1.87 -12.57 24.77
CA GLU A 248 0.43 -12.47 24.57
C GLU A 248 0.07 -11.20 23.79
N ALA A 249 0.69 -10.06 24.04
CA ALA A 249 0.42 -8.83 23.31
C ALA A 249 0.71 -8.98 21.81
N CYS A 250 1.87 -9.54 21.44
CA CYS A 250 2.22 -9.85 20.06
C CYS A 250 1.26 -10.85 19.44
N GLN A 251 0.91 -11.91 20.15
CA GLN A 251 0.02 -12.97 19.65
C GLN A 251 -1.44 -12.48 19.49
N TRP A 252 -1.99 -11.71 20.46
CA TRP A 252 -3.34 -11.15 20.37
C TRP A 252 -3.48 -10.18 19.21
N LEU A 253 -2.49 -9.29 19.07
CA LEU A 253 -2.42 -8.37 17.94
C LEU A 253 -2.37 -9.14 16.62
N TYR A 254 -1.52 -10.17 16.53
CA TYR A 254 -1.41 -11.00 15.33
C TYR A 254 -2.71 -11.76 15.04
N PHE A 255 -3.45 -12.27 16.03
CA PHE A 255 -4.75 -12.89 15.79
C PHE A 255 -5.78 -11.92 15.22
N GLY A 256 -5.76 -10.65 15.63
CA GLY A 256 -6.57 -9.60 15.00
C GLY A 256 -6.23 -9.41 13.52
N TYR A 257 -4.94 -9.32 13.21
CA TYR A 257 -4.46 -9.24 11.82
C TYR A 257 -4.75 -10.52 11.03
N LEU A 258 -4.56 -11.70 11.64
CA LEU A 258 -4.85 -12.99 11.01
C LEU A 258 -6.33 -13.11 10.64
N ALA A 259 -7.23 -12.60 11.46
CA ALA A 259 -8.65 -12.59 11.15
C ALA A 259 -8.94 -11.74 9.90
N ALA A 260 -8.29 -10.60 9.76
CA ALA A 260 -8.37 -9.77 8.56
C ALA A 260 -7.92 -10.54 7.32
N ILE A 261 -6.72 -11.12 7.33
CA ILE A 261 -6.18 -11.84 6.17
C ILE A 261 -6.92 -13.14 5.83
N LYS A 262 -7.61 -13.76 6.78
CA LYS A 262 -8.47 -14.94 6.52
C LYS A 262 -9.80 -14.57 5.84
N THR A 263 -10.25 -13.34 5.99
CA THR A 263 -11.56 -12.88 5.51
C THR A 263 -11.49 -11.79 4.46
N GLN A 264 -10.31 -11.25 4.18
CA GLN A 264 -10.10 -10.17 3.22
C GLN A 264 -9.14 -10.62 2.11
N ASN A 265 -9.49 -10.30 0.86
CA ASN A 265 -8.63 -10.46 -0.31
C ASN A 265 -8.31 -9.09 -0.92
N GLY A 266 -7.91 -8.16 -0.08
CA GLY A 266 -7.66 -6.78 -0.47
C GLY A 266 -6.35 -6.58 -1.23
N ALA A 267 -6.26 -5.45 -1.88
CA ALA A 267 -5.03 -4.98 -2.48
C ALA A 267 -4.03 -4.48 -1.42
N ALA A 268 -4.45 -4.31 -0.15
CA ALA A 268 -3.58 -3.94 0.95
C ALA A 268 -4.07 -4.59 2.25
N MET A 269 -3.13 -5.19 2.96
CA MET A 269 -3.35 -5.83 4.26
C MET A 269 -2.37 -5.23 5.28
N SER A 270 -2.50 -3.92 5.50
CA SER A 270 -1.61 -3.15 6.37
C SER A 270 -1.73 -3.59 7.83
N VAL A 271 -0.59 -3.62 8.52
CA VAL A 271 -0.50 -3.98 9.95
C VAL A 271 -0.77 -2.76 10.84
N GLY A 272 -0.29 -1.61 10.39
CA GLY A 272 -0.43 -0.35 11.10
C GLY A 272 0.69 -0.04 12.07
N ARG A 273 0.49 1.00 12.88
CA ARG A 273 1.45 1.53 13.85
C ARG A 273 1.43 0.71 15.13
N VAL A 274 2.15 -0.40 15.14
CA VAL A 274 2.14 -1.37 16.26
C VAL A 274 3.42 -1.38 17.09
N SER A 275 4.51 -0.80 16.57
CA SER A 275 5.86 -0.91 17.18
C SER A 275 5.91 -0.30 18.56
N THR A 276 5.61 0.99 18.71
CA THR A 276 5.60 1.70 19.99
C THR A 276 4.63 1.08 21.00
N PHE A 277 3.47 0.59 20.52
CA PHE A 277 2.50 -0.10 21.37
C PHE A 277 3.06 -1.39 21.97
N LEU A 278 3.67 -2.24 21.15
CA LEU A 278 4.25 -3.51 21.60
C LEU A 278 5.45 -3.29 22.51
N ASP A 279 6.24 -2.23 22.29
CA ASP A 279 7.37 -1.90 23.15
C ASP A 279 6.96 -1.69 24.62
N ILE A 280 5.76 -1.15 24.86
CA ILE A 280 5.26 -0.96 26.24
C ILE A 280 5.22 -2.29 26.98
N TYR A 281 4.77 -3.36 26.36
CA TYR A 281 4.73 -4.69 26.94
C TYR A 281 6.12 -5.34 27.01
N ILE A 282 6.89 -5.22 25.95
CA ILE A 282 8.24 -5.80 25.85
C ILE A 282 9.17 -5.14 26.87
N GLN A 283 9.20 -3.81 26.93
CA GLN A 283 10.07 -3.09 27.85
C GLN A 283 9.71 -3.36 29.31
N ARG A 284 8.40 -3.46 29.62
CA ARG A 284 7.98 -3.86 30.98
C ARG A 284 8.49 -5.25 31.36
N ASP A 285 8.38 -6.20 30.45
CA ASP A 285 8.80 -7.58 30.71
C ASP A 285 10.33 -7.71 30.79
N LEU A 286 11.06 -6.89 30.02
CA LEU A 286 12.53 -6.72 30.15
C LEU A 286 12.92 -6.12 31.51
N ASP A 287 12.28 -5.01 31.90
CA ASP A 287 12.53 -4.32 33.18
C ASP A 287 12.27 -5.24 34.39
N ASN A 288 11.33 -6.17 34.25
CA ASN A 288 10.98 -7.15 35.28
C ASN A 288 11.78 -8.46 35.20
N GLY A 289 12.69 -8.60 34.23
CA GLY A 289 13.47 -9.80 34.00
C GLY A 289 12.64 -11.02 33.59
N VAL A 290 11.47 -10.81 33.00
CA VAL A 290 10.57 -11.87 32.50
C VAL A 290 11.09 -12.42 31.17
N ILE A 291 11.64 -11.54 30.32
CA ILE A 291 12.30 -11.88 29.05
C ILE A 291 13.66 -11.19 28.95
N THR A 292 14.50 -11.71 28.09
CA THR A 292 15.79 -11.13 27.68
C THR A 292 15.65 -10.31 26.40
N GLU A 293 16.65 -9.48 26.05
CA GLU A 293 16.68 -8.76 24.76
C GLU A 293 16.62 -9.74 23.57
N LYS A 294 17.26 -10.91 23.71
CA LYS A 294 17.23 -11.95 22.68
C LYS A 294 15.84 -12.55 22.48
N GLU A 295 15.11 -12.81 23.55
CA GLU A 295 13.72 -13.30 23.49
C GLU A 295 12.77 -12.20 22.99
N ALA A 296 13.02 -10.94 23.30
CA ALA A 296 12.29 -9.82 22.75
C ALA A 296 12.45 -9.73 21.22
N GLN A 297 13.68 -9.88 20.73
CA GLN A 297 13.95 -9.93 19.28
C GLN A 297 13.29 -11.15 18.62
N GLU A 298 13.33 -12.32 19.26
CA GLU A 298 12.68 -13.54 18.75
C GLU A 298 11.16 -13.37 18.54
N LEU A 299 10.47 -12.69 19.48
CA LEU A 299 9.04 -12.41 19.31
C LEU A 299 8.77 -11.60 18.04
N ILE A 300 9.58 -10.59 17.77
CA ILE A 300 9.44 -9.72 16.59
C ILE A 300 9.84 -10.47 15.31
N ASP A 301 10.94 -11.21 15.32
CA ASP A 301 11.35 -12.04 14.17
C ASP A 301 10.25 -13.02 13.78
N HIS A 302 9.66 -13.74 14.75
CA HIS A 302 8.59 -14.71 14.48
C HIS A 302 7.30 -14.03 13.99
N MET A 303 6.96 -12.85 14.50
CA MET A 303 5.82 -12.07 14.00
C MET A 303 6.05 -11.64 12.54
N VAL A 304 7.23 -11.15 12.22
CA VAL A 304 7.59 -10.73 10.85
C VAL A 304 7.60 -11.93 9.89
N MET A 305 8.02 -13.13 10.33
CA MET A 305 7.90 -14.34 9.51
C MET A 305 6.45 -14.60 9.10
N LYS A 306 5.48 -14.36 10.00
CA LYS A 306 4.06 -14.55 9.68
C LYS A 306 3.59 -13.57 8.60
N PHE A 307 4.01 -12.30 8.66
CA PHE A 307 3.69 -11.33 7.60
C PHE A 307 4.30 -11.72 6.26
N ARG A 308 5.52 -12.27 6.24
CA ARG A 308 6.18 -12.75 5.00
C ARG A 308 5.50 -13.97 4.35
N MET A 309 4.61 -14.65 5.06
CA MET A 309 3.90 -15.86 4.56
C MET A 309 2.52 -15.58 3.98
N VAL A 310 1.98 -14.36 4.14
CA VAL A 310 0.64 -14.02 3.64
C VAL A 310 0.62 -14.10 2.12
N LYS A 311 -0.28 -14.93 1.58
CA LYS A 311 -0.44 -15.16 0.15
C LYS A 311 -1.92 -15.26 -0.22
N PHE A 312 -2.30 -14.61 -1.31
CA PHE A 312 -3.63 -14.70 -1.87
C PHE A 312 -3.60 -15.40 -3.24
N ALA A 313 -4.72 -16.00 -3.64
CA ALA A 313 -4.90 -16.47 -4.99
C ALA A 313 -5.04 -15.26 -5.94
N ARG A 314 -4.14 -15.15 -6.92
CA ARG A 314 -4.13 -14.08 -7.92
C ARG A 314 -4.06 -14.67 -9.32
N ILE A 315 -4.70 -14.02 -10.29
CA ILE A 315 -4.59 -14.38 -11.70
C ILE A 315 -3.37 -13.69 -12.33
N THR A 316 -2.93 -14.21 -13.47
CA THR A 316 -1.73 -13.72 -14.17
C THR A 316 -1.81 -12.21 -14.51
N SER A 317 -2.97 -11.73 -14.95
CA SER A 317 -3.17 -10.31 -15.26
C SER A 317 -3.04 -9.41 -14.02
N TYR A 318 -3.38 -9.90 -12.84
CA TYR A 318 -3.13 -9.19 -11.58
C TYR A 318 -1.63 -9.12 -11.29
N ASN A 319 -0.93 -10.23 -11.48
CA ASN A 319 0.52 -10.29 -11.27
C ASN A 319 1.28 -9.34 -12.21
N GLU A 320 0.84 -9.21 -13.47
CA GLU A 320 1.40 -8.23 -14.41
C GLU A 320 1.17 -6.79 -13.95
N LEU A 321 -0.03 -6.51 -13.39
CA LEU A 321 -0.39 -5.17 -12.93
C LEU A 321 0.40 -4.75 -11.67
N PHE A 322 0.64 -5.68 -10.73
CA PHE A 322 1.18 -5.39 -9.41
C PHE A 322 2.54 -6.04 -9.10
N SER A 323 3.22 -6.60 -10.10
CA SER A 323 4.53 -7.27 -9.94
C SER A 323 4.49 -8.45 -8.95
N GLY A 324 3.74 -9.46 -9.30
CA GLY A 324 3.50 -10.61 -8.45
C GLY A 324 2.23 -10.45 -7.61
N ASP A 325 2.27 -10.94 -6.38
CA ASP A 325 1.15 -10.92 -5.45
C ASP A 325 1.49 -10.24 -4.12
N PRO A 326 1.90 -8.95 -4.14
CA PRO A 326 2.19 -8.23 -2.92
C PRO A 326 0.95 -8.13 -2.04
N THR A 327 1.16 -8.16 -0.72
CA THR A 327 0.09 -8.00 0.27
C THR A 327 0.07 -6.61 0.88
N TRP A 328 1.16 -5.84 0.69
CA TRP A 328 1.34 -4.51 1.29
C TRP A 328 1.02 -4.54 2.79
N ALA A 329 1.68 -5.44 3.52
CA ALA A 329 1.60 -5.53 4.96
C ALA A 329 2.41 -4.38 5.59
N THR A 330 1.94 -3.14 5.37
CA THR A 330 2.65 -1.94 5.82
C THR A 330 2.63 -1.83 7.32
N LEU A 331 3.80 -1.56 7.89
CA LEU A 331 4.06 -1.46 9.33
C LEU A 331 4.97 -0.25 9.57
N GLU A 332 4.51 0.65 10.44
CA GLU A 332 5.18 1.91 10.70
C GLU A 332 6.06 1.85 11.96
N VAL A 333 7.21 2.51 11.86
CA VAL A 333 8.17 2.73 12.94
C VAL A 333 8.53 4.21 13.03
N GLY A 334 9.00 4.68 14.18
CA GLY A 334 9.42 6.07 14.37
C GLY A 334 8.25 7.04 14.58
N GLY A 335 8.41 8.26 14.08
CA GLY A 335 7.45 9.35 14.22
C GLY A 335 7.56 10.11 15.54
N THR A 336 6.73 11.14 15.68
CA THR A 336 6.69 12.03 16.84
C THR A 336 5.26 12.25 17.33
N GLY A 337 5.08 12.45 18.62
CA GLY A 337 3.80 12.87 19.19
C GLY A 337 3.43 14.30 18.80
N ILE A 338 2.15 14.67 18.98
CA ILE A 338 1.69 16.07 18.84
C ILE A 338 2.45 17.00 19.79
N ASP A 339 2.85 16.49 20.94
CA ASP A 339 3.64 17.22 21.95
C ASP A 339 5.15 17.35 21.57
N GLY A 340 5.55 16.82 20.43
CA GLY A 340 6.91 16.86 19.91
C GLY A 340 7.86 15.81 20.47
N ARG A 341 7.42 14.94 21.38
CA ARG A 341 8.25 13.83 21.85
C ARG A 341 8.50 12.83 20.73
N SER A 342 9.71 12.31 20.63
CA SER A 342 9.99 11.17 19.76
C SER A 342 9.17 9.95 20.20
N MET A 343 8.55 9.26 19.26
CA MET A 343 7.88 7.98 19.49
C MET A 343 8.77 6.78 19.16
N VAL A 344 10.04 7.02 18.85
CA VAL A 344 11.05 5.96 18.67
C VAL A 344 11.23 5.21 19.99
N THR A 345 11.14 3.89 19.91
CA THR A 345 11.39 2.96 21.00
C THR A 345 12.41 1.89 20.58
N LYS A 346 12.89 1.07 21.49
CA LYS A 346 13.75 -0.06 21.14
C LYS A 346 13.10 -1.01 20.13
N ASN A 347 11.79 -1.09 20.14
CA ASN A 347 11.06 -2.01 19.25
C ASN A 347 11.10 -1.55 17.78
N ASP A 348 11.25 -0.24 17.52
CA ASP A 348 11.44 0.28 16.16
C ASP A 348 12.76 -0.26 15.56
N TYR A 349 13.80 -0.28 16.37
CA TYR A 349 15.07 -0.93 15.98
C TYR A 349 14.90 -2.43 15.75
N ARG A 350 14.15 -3.14 16.62
CA ARG A 350 13.94 -4.59 16.47
C ARG A 350 13.21 -4.93 15.17
N PHE A 351 12.22 -4.14 14.77
CA PHE A 351 11.54 -4.34 13.49
C PHE A 351 12.47 -4.13 12.30
N LEU A 352 13.28 -3.08 12.29
CA LEU A 352 14.29 -2.85 11.26
C LEU A 352 15.35 -3.97 11.24
N HIS A 353 15.76 -4.44 12.42
CA HIS A 353 16.76 -5.51 12.59
C HIS A 353 16.31 -6.87 12.02
N THR A 354 15.02 -7.09 11.84
CA THR A 354 14.53 -8.31 11.16
C THR A 354 15.05 -8.44 9.73
N LEU A 355 15.43 -7.31 9.08
CA LEU A 355 16.05 -7.29 7.77
C LEU A 355 17.52 -7.76 7.79
N GLU A 356 18.19 -7.64 8.94
CA GLU A 356 19.52 -8.21 9.15
C GLU A 356 19.41 -9.68 9.58
N ASN A 357 18.53 -10.01 10.53
CA ASN A 357 18.37 -11.39 11.05
C ASN A 357 17.86 -12.39 10.00
N MET A 358 16.97 -11.95 9.10
CA MET A 358 16.30 -12.80 8.11
C MET A 358 16.51 -12.34 6.65
N GLY A 359 17.36 -11.34 6.46
CA GLY A 359 17.67 -10.76 5.14
C GLY A 359 16.59 -9.87 4.55
N PRO A 360 16.92 -9.17 3.44
CA PRO A 360 16.04 -8.27 2.73
C PRO A 360 14.71 -8.94 2.36
N SER A 361 13.62 -8.18 2.44
CA SER A 361 12.28 -8.67 2.08
C SER A 361 11.36 -7.50 1.71
N PRO A 362 10.47 -7.68 0.73
CA PRO A 362 9.44 -6.69 0.43
C PRO A 362 8.35 -6.61 1.51
N GLU A 363 8.18 -7.67 2.31
CA GLU A 363 7.14 -7.73 3.35
C GLU A 363 7.74 -8.02 4.73
N PRO A 364 7.24 -7.41 5.80
CA PRO A 364 6.29 -6.30 5.78
C PRO A 364 6.87 -5.07 5.08
N ASN A 365 6.03 -4.21 4.51
CA ASN A 365 6.46 -2.94 3.93
C ASN A 365 6.80 -1.97 5.07
N LEU A 366 8.02 -2.08 5.60
CA LEU A 366 8.49 -1.28 6.73
C LEU A 366 8.60 0.20 6.32
N THR A 367 7.90 1.05 7.06
CA THR A 367 7.80 2.49 6.79
C THR A 367 8.28 3.29 7.99
N VAL A 368 9.31 4.11 7.79
CA VAL A 368 9.78 5.05 8.80
C VAL A 368 8.94 6.33 8.70
N LEU A 369 8.21 6.65 9.75
CA LEU A 369 7.56 7.94 9.91
C LEU A 369 8.64 8.95 10.30
N TYR A 370 9.17 9.65 9.30
CA TYR A 370 10.39 10.44 9.38
C TYR A 370 10.14 11.89 9.79
N SER A 371 10.98 12.39 10.65
CA SER A 371 11.15 13.82 10.97
C SER A 371 12.63 14.06 11.22
N SER A 372 13.16 15.21 10.81
CA SER A 372 14.53 15.63 11.12
C SER A 372 14.80 15.69 12.64
N ARG A 373 13.74 15.76 13.45
CA ARG A 373 13.78 15.80 14.93
C ARG A 373 13.85 14.43 15.60
N LEU A 374 13.84 13.34 14.85
CA LEU A 374 14.03 12.00 15.39
C LEU A 374 15.46 11.84 15.97
N PRO A 375 15.68 10.93 16.93
CA PRO A 375 17.01 10.65 17.45
C PRO A 375 18.01 10.35 16.34
N GLU A 376 19.18 10.99 16.40
CA GLU A 376 20.20 10.88 15.35
C GLU A 376 20.65 9.44 15.12
N ASN A 377 20.79 8.66 16.20
CA ASN A 377 21.15 7.25 16.10
C ASN A 377 20.09 6.44 15.33
N PHE A 378 18.81 6.72 15.56
CA PHE A 378 17.74 6.05 14.83
C PHE A 378 17.73 6.42 13.34
N LYS A 379 17.91 7.71 13.00
CA LYS A 379 18.01 8.14 11.60
C LYS A 379 19.17 7.44 10.89
N LYS A 380 20.33 7.35 11.54
CA LYS A 380 21.51 6.66 10.99
C LYS A 380 21.26 5.17 10.82
N TYR A 381 20.65 4.51 11.80
CA TYR A 381 20.36 3.08 11.71
C TYR A 381 19.36 2.80 10.57
N ALA A 382 18.29 3.58 10.47
CA ALA A 382 17.34 3.44 9.35
C ALA A 382 18.01 3.68 7.99
N ALA A 383 18.87 4.71 7.88
CA ALA A 383 19.64 4.98 6.66
C ALA A 383 20.58 3.82 6.32
N LYS A 384 21.27 3.23 7.32
CA LYS A 384 22.11 2.03 7.14
C LYS A 384 21.29 0.87 6.55
N ILE A 385 20.15 0.57 7.15
CA ILE A 385 19.26 -0.49 6.66
C ILE A 385 18.80 -0.22 5.21
N SER A 386 18.53 1.03 4.84
CA SER A 386 18.20 1.39 3.46
C SER A 386 19.36 1.17 2.50
N VAL A 387 20.58 1.57 2.88
CA VAL A 387 21.80 1.38 2.07
C VAL A 387 22.06 -0.10 1.82
N ASP A 388 21.88 -0.93 2.86
CA ASP A 388 22.20 -2.35 2.81
C ASP A 388 21.13 -3.20 2.11
N THR A 389 19.84 -2.83 2.24
CA THR A 389 18.73 -3.73 1.89
C THR A 389 17.75 -3.20 0.86
N SER A 390 17.65 -1.89 0.67
CA SER A 390 16.61 -1.24 -0.14
C SER A 390 15.18 -1.73 0.20
N SER A 391 14.92 -2.09 1.47
CA SER A 391 13.67 -2.75 1.89
C SER A 391 12.71 -1.84 2.64
N ILE A 392 13.10 -0.61 2.99
CA ILE A 392 12.28 0.32 3.77
C ILE A 392 11.97 1.60 2.99
N GLN A 393 10.92 2.30 3.40
CA GLN A 393 10.53 3.61 2.88
C GLN A 393 10.37 4.63 4.00
N TYR A 394 10.25 5.89 3.61
CA TYR A 394 10.12 7.03 4.51
C TYR A 394 8.89 7.86 4.16
N GLU A 395 8.13 8.25 5.18
CA GLU A 395 6.97 9.15 5.09
C GLU A 395 7.20 10.34 6.02
N ASN A 396 6.85 11.54 5.56
CA ASN A 396 7.03 12.75 6.35
C ASN A 396 6.00 12.85 7.48
N ASP A 397 6.43 12.49 8.69
CA ASP A 397 5.58 12.57 9.89
C ASP A 397 5.08 13.99 10.17
N ASP A 398 5.89 15.00 9.87
CA ASP A 398 5.55 16.39 10.19
C ASP A 398 4.42 16.95 9.34
N VAL A 399 4.35 16.58 8.05
CA VAL A 399 3.23 17.02 7.19
C VAL A 399 1.99 16.15 7.39
N MET A 400 2.16 14.85 7.63
CA MET A 400 1.05 13.93 7.81
C MET A 400 0.32 14.16 9.13
N LYS A 401 1.06 14.42 10.19
CA LYS A 401 0.52 14.66 11.53
C LYS A 401 -0.42 15.85 11.61
N VAL A 402 -0.26 16.86 10.75
CA VAL A 402 -1.17 18.02 10.69
C VAL A 402 -2.60 17.58 10.37
N THR A 403 -2.77 16.59 9.49
CA THR A 403 -4.09 16.10 9.06
C THR A 403 -4.58 14.93 9.93
N TRP A 404 -3.67 14.00 10.27
CA TRP A 404 -4.05 12.69 10.81
C TRP A 404 -3.80 12.54 12.31
N GLY A 405 -3.21 13.55 12.97
CA GLY A 405 -2.77 13.43 14.37
C GLY A 405 -1.55 12.53 14.51
N ASP A 406 -1.25 12.09 15.73
CA ASP A 406 -0.06 11.27 16.03
C ASP A 406 -0.34 9.75 16.13
N ASP A 407 -1.56 9.33 15.87
CA ASP A 407 -1.96 7.91 15.83
C ASP A 407 -2.62 7.58 14.48
N TYR A 408 -1.81 7.57 13.45
CA TYR A 408 -2.22 7.20 12.10
C TYR A 408 -1.43 6.00 11.59
N SER A 409 -1.98 5.32 10.62
CA SER A 409 -1.37 4.19 9.91
C SER A 409 -1.33 4.45 8.41
N ILE A 410 -0.43 3.79 7.71
CA ILE A 410 -0.31 3.84 6.26
C ILE A 410 -1.12 2.69 5.65
N CYS A 411 -2.15 3.04 4.88
CA CYS A 411 -2.93 2.10 4.10
C CYS A 411 -2.20 1.78 2.80
N CYS A 412 -1.76 0.55 2.61
CA CYS A 412 -1.09 0.10 1.40
C CYS A 412 0.35 0.67 1.28
N CYS A 413 0.52 1.68 0.41
CA CYS A 413 1.84 2.20 0.04
C CYS A 413 2.18 3.50 0.78
N VAL A 414 1.33 4.52 0.61
CA VAL A 414 1.63 5.93 0.99
C VAL A 414 0.41 6.70 1.51
N SER A 415 -0.73 6.06 1.66
CA SER A 415 -1.97 6.71 2.11
C SER A 415 -2.12 6.63 3.60
N ALA A 416 -2.36 7.75 4.29
CA ALA A 416 -2.61 7.75 5.72
C ALA A 416 -4.09 7.63 6.08
N THR A 417 -4.33 7.07 7.28
CA THR A 417 -5.65 7.01 7.92
C THR A 417 -5.50 7.05 9.43
N GLN A 418 -6.42 7.68 10.15
CA GLN A 418 -6.42 7.62 11.62
C GLN A 418 -6.72 6.20 12.09
N THR A 419 -5.79 5.61 12.84
CA THR A 419 -5.89 4.21 13.27
C THR A 419 -7.14 3.98 14.12
N GLY A 420 -7.98 3.03 13.69
CA GLY A 420 -9.19 2.65 14.39
C GLY A 420 -10.36 3.66 14.29
N LYS A 421 -10.21 4.75 13.54
CA LYS A 421 -11.25 5.80 13.40
C LYS A 421 -11.69 6.02 11.96
N GLU A 422 -10.85 5.71 11.02
CA GLU A 422 -11.09 5.94 9.60
C GLU A 422 -10.96 4.66 8.79
N MET A 423 -11.62 4.63 7.65
CA MET A 423 -11.40 3.67 6.59
C MET A 423 -11.31 4.41 5.25
N GLN A 424 -10.61 3.82 4.29
CA GLN A 424 -10.48 4.38 2.98
C GLN A 424 -11.14 3.49 1.93
N PHE A 425 -12.07 4.05 1.16
CA PHE A 425 -12.57 3.42 -0.05
C PHE A 425 -11.47 3.42 -1.10
N PHE A 426 -10.97 2.23 -1.45
CA PHE A 426 -9.88 2.11 -2.42
C PHE A 426 -10.29 2.60 -3.80
N GLY A 427 -9.49 3.50 -4.35
CA GLY A 427 -9.61 4.01 -5.71
C GLY A 427 -8.60 3.36 -6.65
N ALA A 428 -9.00 3.29 -7.91
CA ALA A 428 -8.14 2.96 -9.03
C ALA A 428 -7.22 4.14 -9.39
N ARG A 429 -6.71 4.17 -10.61
CA ARG A 429 -5.96 5.30 -11.18
C ARG A 429 -6.62 5.78 -12.45
N ALA A 430 -6.81 7.10 -12.57
CA ALA A 430 -7.16 7.77 -13.80
C ALA A 430 -5.88 8.07 -14.60
N ASN A 431 -5.81 7.60 -15.84
CA ASN A 431 -4.67 7.84 -16.73
C ASN A 431 -4.81 9.21 -17.40
N LEU A 432 -4.25 10.25 -16.80
CA LEU A 432 -4.32 11.61 -17.35
C LEU A 432 -3.50 11.77 -18.63
N ALA A 433 -2.50 10.93 -18.88
CA ALA A 433 -1.78 10.91 -20.15
C ALA A 433 -2.72 10.52 -21.30
N LYS A 434 -3.52 9.47 -21.13
CA LYS A 434 -4.56 9.13 -22.13
C LYS A 434 -5.64 10.20 -22.24
N CYS A 435 -6.03 10.81 -21.12
CA CYS A 435 -7.01 11.89 -21.11
C CYS A 435 -6.54 13.07 -21.96
N LEU A 436 -5.26 13.46 -21.89
CA LEU A 436 -4.67 14.48 -22.76
C LEU A 436 -4.73 14.07 -24.25
N LEU A 437 -4.40 12.81 -24.56
CA LEU A 437 -4.48 12.31 -25.94
C LEU A 437 -5.92 12.28 -26.46
N TYR A 438 -6.90 11.99 -25.61
CA TYR A 438 -8.33 12.07 -25.96
C TYR A 438 -8.76 13.53 -26.22
N ALA A 439 -8.28 14.47 -25.43
CA ALA A 439 -8.53 15.90 -25.67
C ALA A 439 -8.03 16.33 -27.04
N ILE A 440 -6.85 15.89 -27.46
CA ILE A 440 -6.27 16.19 -28.77
C ILE A 440 -7.06 15.52 -29.91
N ASN A 441 -7.48 14.27 -29.71
CA ASN A 441 -8.10 13.42 -30.72
C ASN A 441 -9.65 13.35 -30.63
N GLY A 442 -10.29 14.28 -29.93
CA GLY A 442 -11.76 14.33 -29.86
C GLY A 442 -12.41 13.12 -29.19
N GLY A 443 -11.80 12.58 -28.14
CA GLY A 443 -12.30 11.46 -27.35
C GLY A 443 -11.98 10.07 -27.93
N VAL A 444 -11.21 9.98 -29.00
CA VAL A 444 -10.82 8.71 -29.63
C VAL A 444 -9.57 8.14 -28.95
N ASP A 445 -9.64 6.88 -28.59
CA ASP A 445 -8.47 6.13 -28.10
C ASP A 445 -7.49 5.82 -29.23
N VAL A 446 -6.27 6.33 -29.11
CA VAL A 446 -5.25 6.19 -30.16
C VAL A 446 -4.84 4.73 -30.38
N LYS A 447 -4.90 3.88 -29.34
CA LYS A 447 -4.52 2.48 -29.39
C LYS A 447 -5.60 1.58 -30.02
N ASN A 448 -6.83 1.71 -29.56
CA ASN A 448 -7.95 0.84 -29.94
C ASN A 448 -8.75 1.41 -31.11
N ARG A 449 -8.56 2.68 -31.47
CA ARG A 449 -9.34 3.40 -32.49
C ARG A 449 -10.84 3.52 -32.17
N GLU A 450 -11.20 3.40 -30.90
CA GLU A 450 -12.57 3.49 -30.43
C GLU A 450 -12.87 4.88 -29.86
N GLN A 451 -14.11 5.32 -30.03
CA GLN A 451 -14.65 6.48 -29.32
C GLN A 451 -14.91 6.08 -27.88
N VAL A 452 -14.04 6.47 -26.97
CA VAL A 452 -14.13 6.19 -25.53
C VAL A 452 -14.63 7.41 -24.76
N GLY A 453 -14.00 8.56 -24.98
CA GLY A 453 -14.43 9.83 -24.41
C GLY A 453 -15.54 10.49 -25.21
N PRO A 454 -16.08 11.62 -24.73
CA PRO A 454 -17.04 12.42 -25.49
C PRO A 454 -16.48 12.81 -26.86
N ALA A 455 -17.34 12.82 -27.87
CA ALA A 455 -16.98 13.19 -29.24
C ALA A 455 -16.82 14.72 -29.36
N TYR A 456 -15.73 15.26 -28.88
CA TYR A 456 -15.36 16.65 -29.12
C TYR A 456 -14.71 16.83 -30.49
N LYS A 457 -14.77 18.06 -31.03
CA LYS A 457 -14.05 18.40 -32.26
C LYS A 457 -12.54 18.21 -31.98
N PRO A 458 -11.83 17.33 -32.72
CA PRO A 458 -10.41 17.14 -32.54
C PRO A 458 -9.61 18.38 -32.91
N ILE A 459 -8.41 18.52 -32.38
CA ILE A 459 -7.46 19.53 -32.82
C ILE A 459 -6.98 19.17 -34.23
N THR A 460 -7.07 20.10 -35.14
CA THR A 460 -6.70 19.88 -36.56
C THR A 460 -5.47 20.68 -37.01
N SER A 461 -4.97 21.58 -36.15
CA SER A 461 -3.77 22.37 -36.40
C SER A 461 -2.51 21.49 -36.61
N GLU A 462 -1.60 21.95 -37.42
CA GLU A 462 -0.30 21.29 -37.65
C GLU A 462 0.57 21.35 -36.39
N TYR A 463 0.55 22.47 -35.69
CA TYR A 463 1.21 22.66 -34.40
C TYR A 463 0.14 22.80 -33.31
N LEU A 464 0.44 22.25 -32.13
CA LEU A 464 -0.44 22.37 -30.97
C LEU A 464 -0.31 23.76 -30.35
N GLU A 465 -1.46 24.39 -30.08
CA GLU A 465 -1.55 25.66 -29.38
C GLU A 465 -1.94 25.42 -27.92
N TYR A 466 -1.19 26.02 -26.98
CA TYR A 466 -1.29 25.73 -25.54
C TYR A 466 -2.71 25.98 -25.00
N ASP A 467 -3.29 27.15 -25.30
CA ASP A 467 -4.61 27.51 -24.77
C ASP A 467 -5.72 26.60 -25.30
N GLU A 468 -5.67 26.21 -26.60
CA GLU A 468 -6.63 25.24 -27.18
C GLU A 468 -6.49 23.86 -26.52
N VAL A 469 -5.27 23.40 -26.31
CA VAL A 469 -5.02 22.09 -25.68
C VAL A 469 -5.52 22.09 -24.24
N VAL A 470 -5.22 23.13 -23.46
CA VAL A 470 -5.63 23.24 -22.06
C VAL A 470 -7.15 23.29 -21.93
N GLU A 471 -7.84 24.08 -22.77
CA GLU A 471 -9.32 24.16 -22.78
C GLU A 471 -9.95 22.79 -23.02
N LYS A 472 -9.49 22.08 -24.05
CA LYS A 472 -10.01 20.72 -24.36
C LYS A 472 -9.65 19.68 -23.31
N PHE A 473 -8.47 19.77 -22.75
CA PHE A 473 -8.01 18.87 -21.71
C PHE A 473 -8.79 19.09 -20.42
N ASP A 474 -9.07 20.34 -20.05
CA ASP A 474 -9.91 20.67 -18.90
C ASP A 474 -11.30 20.05 -19.01
N ALA A 475 -11.97 20.21 -20.18
CA ALA A 475 -13.26 19.58 -20.44
C ALA A 475 -13.20 18.05 -20.42
N MET A 476 -12.12 17.44 -20.94
CA MET A 476 -11.94 16.00 -20.94
C MET A 476 -11.68 15.47 -19.52
N MET A 477 -10.96 16.21 -18.66
CA MET A 477 -10.78 15.89 -17.26
C MET A 477 -12.11 15.92 -16.47
N ASP A 478 -13.03 16.84 -16.79
CA ASP A 478 -14.37 16.87 -16.18
C ASP A 478 -15.17 15.60 -16.48
N TRP A 479 -15.19 15.16 -17.74
CA TRP A 479 -15.80 13.89 -18.13
C TRP A 479 -15.15 12.70 -17.41
N LEU A 480 -13.81 12.66 -17.39
CA LEU A 480 -13.10 11.55 -16.76
C LEU A 480 -13.37 11.50 -15.24
N ALA A 481 -13.37 12.65 -14.56
CA ALA A 481 -13.68 12.73 -13.14
C ALA A 481 -15.10 12.19 -12.83
N ASP A 482 -16.07 12.52 -13.67
CA ASP A 482 -17.46 12.05 -13.56
C ASP A 482 -17.55 10.52 -13.70
N LEU A 483 -17.00 10.00 -14.79
CA LEU A 483 -16.97 8.56 -15.07
C LEU A 483 -16.21 7.78 -13.98
N TYR A 484 -15.07 8.32 -13.53
CA TYR A 484 -14.21 7.70 -12.54
C TYR A 484 -14.90 7.58 -11.18
N VAL A 485 -15.46 8.68 -10.66
CA VAL A 485 -16.17 8.69 -9.38
C VAL A 485 -17.40 7.77 -9.44
N ASN A 486 -18.19 7.82 -10.50
CA ASN A 486 -19.38 6.98 -10.65
C ASN A 486 -19.03 5.48 -10.73
N THR A 487 -17.93 5.14 -11.42
CA THR A 487 -17.42 3.76 -11.45
C THR A 487 -17.02 3.27 -10.06
N LEU A 488 -16.30 4.08 -9.30
CA LEU A 488 -15.90 3.75 -7.94
C LEU A 488 -17.10 3.66 -6.98
N ASN A 489 -18.06 4.58 -7.08
CA ASN A 489 -19.30 4.54 -6.27
C ASN A 489 -20.02 3.20 -6.41
N LEU A 490 -20.16 2.73 -7.65
CA LEU A 490 -20.77 1.45 -7.95
C LEU A 490 -20.00 0.29 -7.32
N ILE A 491 -18.68 0.30 -7.46
CA ILE A 491 -17.82 -0.76 -6.91
C ILE A 491 -17.91 -0.79 -5.39
N GLN A 492 -17.78 0.36 -4.71
CA GLN A 492 -17.82 0.44 -3.25
C GLN A 492 -19.18 0.02 -2.68
N TYR A 493 -20.27 0.38 -3.36
CA TYR A 493 -21.61 -0.10 -3.02
C TYR A 493 -21.69 -1.63 -3.08
N MET A 494 -21.13 -2.25 -4.12
CA MET A 494 -21.18 -3.71 -4.31
C MET A 494 -20.31 -4.45 -3.29
N HIS A 495 -19.19 -3.85 -2.85
CA HIS A 495 -18.41 -4.38 -1.74
C HIS A 495 -19.23 -4.39 -0.44
N ASP A 496 -19.82 -3.28 -0.05
CA ASP A 496 -20.64 -3.21 1.16
C ASP A 496 -21.83 -4.18 1.13
N LYS A 497 -22.40 -4.40 -0.06
CA LYS A 497 -23.58 -5.24 -0.22
C LYS A 497 -23.29 -6.74 -0.19
N TYR A 498 -22.21 -7.17 -0.81
CA TYR A 498 -21.92 -8.60 -1.04
C TYR A 498 -20.67 -9.11 -0.32
N TYR A 499 -19.84 -8.19 0.16
CA TYR A 499 -18.60 -8.53 0.84
C TYR A 499 -18.18 -7.44 1.82
N TYR A 500 -18.82 -7.42 2.97
CA TYR A 500 -18.49 -6.50 4.04
C TYR A 500 -17.32 -7.06 4.89
N GLU A 501 -16.31 -6.24 5.13
CA GLU A 501 -15.08 -6.61 5.83
C GLU A 501 -15.24 -6.61 7.37
N ALA A 502 -16.17 -7.42 7.87
CA ALA A 502 -16.61 -7.38 9.25
C ALA A 502 -15.50 -7.57 10.29
N ALA A 503 -14.48 -8.42 10.00
CA ALA A 503 -13.40 -8.68 10.95
C ALA A 503 -12.48 -7.47 11.16
N GLU A 504 -12.19 -6.70 10.11
CA GLU A 504 -11.41 -5.46 10.21
C GLU A 504 -12.25 -4.33 10.82
N MET A 505 -13.47 -4.17 10.30
CA MET A 505 -14.39 -3.13 10.77
C MET A 505 -14.82 -3.32 12.23
N ALA A 506 -14.78 -4.54 12.77
CA ALA A 506 -14.99 -4.79 14.20
C ALA A 506 -13.92 -4.15 15.10
N LEU A 507 -12.75 -3.87 14.55
CA LEU A 507 -11.61 -3.25 15.21
C LEU A 507 -11.47 -1.74 14.89
N ILE A 508 -12.54 -1.15 14.36
CA ILE A 508 -12.65 0.29 14.07
C ILE A 508 -13.85 0.86 14.87
N ASP A 509 -13.83 2.15 15.14
CA ASP A 509 -14.94 2.85 15.79
C ASP A 509 -16.21 2.73 14.94
N THR A 510 -17.36 2.69 15.59
CA THR A 510 -18.66 2.59 14.89
C THR A 510 -18.98 3.85 14.10
N ASP A 511 -18.61 5.02 14.61
CA ASP A 511 -18.67 6.29 13.88
C ASP A 511 -17.40 6.46 13.02
N VAL A 512 -17.40 5.83 11.85
CA VAL A 512 -16.24 5.76 10.94
C VAL A 512 -16.23 6.96 10.02
N LYS A 513 -15.14 7.73 10.03
CA LYS A 513 -14.84 8.66 8.95
C LYS A 513 -14.38 7.89 7.71
N ARG A 514 -14.96 8.20 6.56
CA ARG A 514 -14.64 7.55 5.29
C ARG A 514 -13.96 8.52 4.35
N THR A 515 -12.81 8.11 3.79
CA THR A 515 -12.17 8.81 2.69
C THR A 515 -12.40 8.04 1.38
N PHE A 516 -12.43 8.78 0.28
CA PHE A 516 -12.65 8.26 -1.06
C PHE A 516 -11.38 8.45 -1.87
N ALA A 517 -10.55 7.40 -1.92
CA ALA A 517 -9.27 7.46 -2.58
C ALA A 517 -9.44 7.55 -4.10
N THR A 518 -8.71 8.46 -4.70
CA THR A 518 -8.53 8.56 -6.14
C THR A 518 -7.03 8.59 -6.47
N GLY A 519 -6.65 8.56 -7.73
CA GLY A 519 -5.24 8.60 -8.10
C GLY A 519 -4.99 8.97 -9.54
N ILE A 520 -3.83 9.55 -9.77
CA ILE A 520 -3.36 10.03 -11.05
C ILE A 520 -2.24 9.12 -11.56
N ALA A 521 -2.34 8.68 -12.82
CA ALA A 521 -1.26 8.06 -13.59
C ALA A 521 -0.85 8.94 -14.76
N GLY A 522 0.43 8.90 -15.13
CA GLY A 522 0.98 9.70 -16.24
C GLY A 522 1.23 11.16 -15.89
N PHE A 523 1.34 11.48 -14.61
CA PHE A 523 1.46 12.84 -14.10
C PHE A 523 2.60 13.63 -14.76
N SER A 524 3.83 13.16 -14.66
CA SER A 524 5.03 13.85 -15.18
C SER A 524 5.00 14.03 -16.69
N HIS A 525 4.50 13.02 -17.42
CA HIS A 525 4.38 13.09 -18.88
C HIS A 525 3.34 14.12 -19.34
N VAL A 526 2.26 14.31 -18.57
CA VAL A 526 1.29 15.39 -18.84
C VAL A 526 1.93 16.75 -18.59
N VAL A 527 2.65 16.89 -17.48
CA VAL A 527 3.37 18.13 -17.13
C VAL A 527 4.36 18.50 -18.23
N ASP A 528 5.23 17.57 -18.63
CA ASP A 528 6.24 17.78 -19.66
C ASP A 528 5.60 18.01 -21.03
N SER A 529 4.50 17.33 -21.37
CA SER A 529 3.74 17.57 -22.59
C SER A 529 3.18 18.99 -22.68
N LEU A 530 2.56 19.47 -21.60
CA LEU A 530 2.03 20.82 -21.55
C LEU A 530 3.16 21.87 -21.56
N SER A 531 4.29 21.57 -20.92
CA SER A 531 5.50 22.40 -20.98
C SER A 531 6.06 22.47 -22.40
N ALA A 532 6.16 21.34 -23.10
CA ALA A 532 6.63 21.28 -24.49
C ALA A 532 5.73 22.11 -25.40
N ILE A 533 4.41 21.99 -25.27
CA ILE A 533 3.44 22.76 -26.07
C ILE A 533 3.54 24.26 -25.78
N LYS A 534 3.81 24.64 -24.51
CA LYS A 534 3.89 26.04 -24.10
C LYS A 534 5.19 26.73 -24.48
N TYR A 535 6.32 26.04 -24.41
CA TYR A 535 7.65 26.63 -24.51
C TYR A 535 8.47 26.22 -25.75
N ALA A 536 8.04 25.16 -26.46
CA ALA A 536 8.60 24.72 -27.73
C ALA A 536 7.53 24.74 -28.81
N LYS A 537 7.82 24.15 -29.98
CA LYS A 537 6.83 23.93 -31.05
C LYS A 537 6.61 22.44 -31.19
N VAL A 538 5.38 22.01 -30.95
CA VAL A 538 4.99 20.60 -31.05
C VAL A 538 4.14 20.38 -32.29
N LYS A 539 4.75 19.76 -33.32
CA LYS A 539 4.11 19.41 -34.58
C LYS A 539 3.42 18.06 -34.45
N THR A 540 2.14 18.00 -34.87
CA THR A 540 1.35 16.76 -34.88
C THR A 540 1.71 15.89 -36.08
N VAL A 541 1.82 14.57 -35.85
CA VAL A 541 1.94 13.53 -36.90
C VAL A 541 0.65 12.73 -36.91
N ARG A 542 -0.06 12.79 -38.06
CA ARG A 542 -1.37 12.14 -38.21
C ARG A 542 -1.27 10.91 -39.11
N ASP A 543 -2.12 9.94 -38.84
CA ASP A 543 -2.33 8.82 -39.76
C ASP A 543 -3.36 9.19 -40.85
N GLU A 544 -3.68 8.20 -41.70
CA GLU A 544 -4.64 8.36 -42.80
C GLU A 544 -6.07 8.68 -42.36
N THR A 545 -6.42 8.41 -41.10
CA THR A 545 -7.74 8.73 -40.51
C THR A 545 -7.78 10.13 -39.89
N GLY A 546 -6.65 10.82 -39.84
CA GLY A 546 -6.50 12.14 -39.23
C GLY A 546 -6.24 12.12 -37.74
N ILE A 547 -6.11 10.94 -37.11
CA ILE A 547 -5.77 10.81 -35.69
C ILE A 547 -4.28 11.13 -35.50
N VAL A 548 -3.97 11.95 -34.47
CA VAL A 548 -2.61 12.23 -34.08
C VAL A 548 -2.01 11.00 -33.39
N VAL A 549 -0.98 10.44 -33.99
CA VAL A 549 -0.33 9.19 -33.55
C VAL A 549 1.08 9.41 -33.04
N ASP A 550 1.70 10.54 -33.38
CA ASP A 550 3.05 10.90 -32.93
C ASP A 550 3.26 12.42 -32.95
N TYR A 551 4.37 12.88 -32.41
CA TYR A 551 4.72 14.31 -32.29
C TYR A 551 6.17 14.57 -32.66
N LYS A 552 6.45 15.74 -33.26
CA LYS A 552 7.80 16.23 -33.46
C LYS A 552 7.99 17.54 -32.71
N ILE A 553 9.01 17.58 -31.86
CA ILE A 553 9.28 18.73 -31.01
C ILE A 553 10.43 19.53 -31.62
N GLU A 554 10.22 20.82 -31.81
CA GLU A 554 11.21 21.78 -32.30
C GLU A 554 11.51 22.79 -31.18
N GLY A 555 12.76 22.80 -30.71
CA GLY A 555 13.23 23.64 -29.61
C GLY A 555 13.27 22.91 -28.26
N ASP A 556 13.80 23.58 -27.26
CA ASP A 556 13.92 23.09 -25.89
C ASP A 556 12.77 23.60 -25.03
N PHE A 557 12.43 22.84 -23.99
CA PHE A 557 11.40 23.21 -23.02
C PHE A 557 11.80 22.78 -21.59
N PRO A 558 11.31 23.50 -20.55
CA PRO A 558 11.55 23.11 -19.16
C PRO A 558 10.88 21.76 -18.86
N LYS A 559 11.63 20.88 -18.21
CA LYS A 559 11.13 19.56 -17.80
C LYS A 559 10.99 19.47 -16.28
N TYR A 560 9.93 18.85 -15.84
CA TYR A 560 9.70 18.56 -14.44
C TYR A 560 10.83 17.70 -13.85
N GLY A 561 11.23 18.00 -12.61
CA GLY A 561 12.33 17.31 -11.93
C GLY A 561 13.71 18.00 -12.08
N ASN A 562 13.72 19.30 -12.40
CA ASN A 562 14.94 20.10 -12.55
C ASN A 562 14.93 21.40 -11.74
N ASP A 563 14.00 21.53 -10.79
CA ASP A 563 13.80 22.74 -9.97
C ASP A 563 13.50 23.98 -10.83
N ASP A 564 12.69 23.81 -11.86
CA ASP A 564 12.29 24.88 -12.77
C ASP A 564 10.79 25.19 -12.60
N ASP A 565 10.49 26.35 -12.01
CA ASP A 565 9.13 26.78 -11.70
C ASP A 565 8.19 26.78 -12.91
N ARG A 566 8.72 26.95 -14.14
CA ARG A 566 7.91 26.92 -15.36
C ARG A 566 7.25 25.55 -15.61
N ALA A 567 7.92 24.46 -15.23
CA ALA A 567 7.37 23.11 -15.27
C ALA A 567 6.66 22.75 -13.96
N ASP A 568 7.25 23.11 -12.82
CA ASP A 568 6.73 22.74 -11.50
C ASP A 568 5.37 23.40 -11.22
N ASP A 569 5.13 24.63 -11.68
CA ASP A 569 3.82 25.30 -11.61
C ASP A 569 2.73 24.57 -12.41
N ILE A 570 3.07 23.97 -13.54
CA ILE A 570 2.14 23.11 -14.31
C ILE A 570 1.81 21.86 -13.51
N ALA A 571 2.77 21.27 -12.81
CA ALA A 571 2.56 20.11 -11.95
C ALA A 571 1.58 20.43 -10.81
N VAL A 572 1.77 21.52 -10.12
CA VAL A 572 0.86 22.00 -9.05
C VAL A 572 -0.54 22.28 -9.60
N TRP A 573 -0.63 22.96 -10.75
CA TRP A 573 -1.91 23.23 -11.41
C TRP A 573 -2.66 21.94 -11.76
N LEU A 574 -1.98 20.95 -12.35
CA LEU A 574 -2.59 19.68 -12.74
C LEU A 574 -3.18 18.92 -11.56
N LEU A 575 -2.42 18.81 -10.46
CA LEU A 575 -2.86 18.17 -9.23
C LEU A 575 -4.13 18.83 -8.68
N LYS A 576 -4.09 20.17 -8.50
CA LYS A 576 -5.22 20.94 -7.95
C LYS A 576 -6.45 20.84 -8.83
N THR A 577 -6.28 21.06 -10.12
CA THR A 577 -7.40 21.05 -11.10
C THR A 577 -8.12 19.72 -11.10
N PHE A 578 -7.39 18.59 -11.13
CA PHE A 578 -8.05 17.28 -11.18
C PHE A 578 -8.78 16.96 -9.87
N LEU A 579 -8.18 17.23 -8.71
CA LEU A 579 -8.85 17.01 -7.42
C LEU A 579 -10.10 17.91 -7.27
N GLU A 580 -10.06 19.17 -7.69
CA GLU A 580 -11.23 20.07 -7.67
C GLU A 580 -12.39 19.50 -8.50
N LYS A 581 -12.07 18.87 -9.64
CA LYS A 581 -13.08 18.19 -10.46
C LYS A 581 -13.67 16.99 -9.74
N ILE A 582 -12.85 16.16 -9.09
CA ILE A 582 -13.32 15.03 -8.27
C ILE A 582 -14.23 15.52 -7.13
N LYS A 583 -13.82 16.57 -6.39
CA LYS A 583 -14.59 17.10 -5.24
C LYS A 583 -15.98 17.65 -5.60
N LYS A 584 -16.25 17.96 -6.85
CA LYS A 584 -17.58 18.39 -7.33
C LYS A 584 -18.57 17.23 -7.45
N ARG A 585 -18.15 15.97 -7.32
CA ARG A 585 -18.96 14.79 -7.56
C ARG A 585 -19.45 14.19 -6.23
N HIS A 586 -20.63 13.59 -6.25
CA HIS A 586 -21.14 12.83 -5.14
C HIS A 586 -20.32 11.53 -4.98
N THR A 587 -19.85 11.26 -3.79
CA THR A 587 -19.11 10.05 -3.43
C THR A 587 -19.97 9.11 -2.60
N TYR A 588 -19.73 7.82 -2.72
CA TYR A 588 -20.47 6.80 -1.97
C TYR A 588 -20.35 7.03 -0.46
N ARG A 589 -21.50 7.03 0.24
CA ARG A 589 -21.64 7.30 1.68
C ARG A 589 -21.05 8.66 2.11
N ASP A 590 -21.13 9.65 1.24
CA ASP A 590 -20.61 11.01 1.47
C ASP A 590 -19.15 11.04 1.95
N SER A 591 -18.34 10.07 1.47
CA SER A 591 -16.94 9.95 1.82
C SER A 591 -16.11 11.12 1.26
N GLU A 592 -15.09 11.55 2.02
CA GLU A 592 -14.25 12.68 1.65
C GLU A 592 -13.27 12.32 0.52
N PRO A 593 -13.33 12.98 -0.65
CA PRO A 593 -12.42 12.68 -1.75
C PRO A 593 -10.97 13.06 -1.43
N THR A 594 -10.07 12.11 -1.62
CA THR A 594 -8.62 12.29 -1.60
C THR A 594 -8.03 11.89 -2.95
N THR A 595 -6.80 12.33 -3.24
CA THR A 595 -6.08 11.89 -4.44
C THR A 595 -4.64 11.54 -4.13
N SER A 596 -4.05 10.71 -5.00
CA SER A 596 -2.65 10.34 -4.97
C SER A 596 -1.97 10.58 -6.31
N ILE A 597 -0.65 10.76 -6.27
CA ILE A 597 0.22 10.64 -7.43
C ILE A 597 1.05 9.36 -7.22
N LEU A 598 0.46 8.23 -7.62
CA LEU A 598 0.99 6.91 -7.34
C LEU A 598 0.56 5.92 -8.44
N THR A 599 1.48 5.21 -9.04
CA THR A 599 1.17 4.22 -10.09
C THR A 599 1.44 2.79 -9.70
N ILE A 600 2.17 2.55 -8.61
CA ILE A 600 2.72 1.23 -8.30
C ILE A 600 3.61 0.77 -9.49
N THR A 601 3.76 -0.51 -9.76
CA THR A 601 4.40 -1.02 -10.99
C THR A 601 3.47 -1.03 -12.20
N SER A 602 2.25 -0.61 -12.02
CA SER A 602 1.24 -0.51 -13.09
C SER A 602 1.59 0.55 -14.14
N ASN A 603 2.60 1.40 -13.88
CA ASN A 603 3.15 2.35 -14.85
C ASN A 603 3.54 1.67 -16.18
N VAL A 604 4.03 0.43 -16.13
CA VAL A 604 4.38 -0.38 -17.32
C VAL A 604 3.11 -0.68 -18.12
N VAL A 605 2.06 -1.18 -17.44
CA VAL A 605 0.78 -1.50 -18.07
C VAL A 605 0.09 -0.24 -18.61
N TYR A 606 0.07 0.85 -17.84
CA TYR A 606 -0.48 2.13 -18.31
C TYR A 606 0.22 2.61 -19.57
N GLY A 607 1.56 2.55 -19.58
CA GLY A 607 2.37 2.94 -20.74
C GLY A 607 2.08 2.11 -21.97
N LYS A 608 1.95 0.78 -21.82
CA LYS A 608 1.62 -0.17 -22.89
C LYS A 608 0.34 0.21 -23.65
N TYR A 609 -0.65 0.76 -22.93
CA TYR A 609 -1.94 1.19 -23.49
C TYR A 609 -2.01 2.69 -23.82
N THR A 610 -0.93 3.45 -23.66
CA THR A 610 -0.88 4.89 -23.96
C THR A 610 -0.11 5.14 -25.26
N GLY A 611 -0.65 6.00 -26.13
CA GLY A 611 -0.03 6.44 -27.38
C GLY A 611 1.24 7.28 -27.14
N ALA A 612 1.91 7.72 -28.23
CA ALA A 612 2.98 8.71 -28.14
C ALA A 612 2.45 10.02 -27.54
N MET A 613 3.33 10.76 -26.85
CA MET A 613 2.95 11.98 -26.14
C MET A 613 3.73 13.21 -26.63
N PRO A 614 3.17 14.42 -26.43
CA PRO A 614 3.79 15.67 -26.86
C PRO A 614 5.14 15.99 -26.19
N ASP A 615 5.50 15.33 -25.10
CA ASP A 615 6.82 15.43 -24.44
C ASP A 615 7.92 14.63 -25.17
N GLY A 616 7.56 13.88 -26.19
CA GLY A 616 8.46 13.00 -26.94
C GLY A 616 8.48 11.55 -26.49
N ARG A 617 7.63 11.17 -25.51
CA ARG A 617 7.51 9.77 -25.07
C ARG A 617 6.95 8.89 -26.20
N PRO A 618 7.64 7.81 -26.61
CA PRO A 618 7.13 6.88 -27.62
C PRO A 618 5.90 6.11 -27.18
N ALA A 619 5.05 5.76 -28.13
CA ALA A 619 3.88 4.92 -27.87
C ALA A 619 4.25 3.56 -27.25
N GLY A 620 3.51 3.13 -26.26
CA GLY A 620 3.67 1.81 -25.64
C GLY A 620 4.81 1.68 -24.63
N THR A 621 5.66 2.70 -24.44
CA THR A 621 6.71 2.67 -23.42
C THR A 621 6.12 2.91 -22.03
N PRO A 622 6.75 2.45 -20.92
CA PRO A 622 6.28 2.70 -19.57
C PRO A 622 6.07 4.20 -19.28
N LEU A 623 5.06 4.53 -18.48
CA LEU A 623 4.95 5.85 -17.85
C LEU A 623 5.91 5.94 -16.67
N SER A 624 6.28 7.15 -16.25
CA SER A 624 7.06 7.34 -15.03
C SER A 624 6.26 6.90 -13.80
N PRO A 625 6.89 6.26 -12.80
CA PRO A 625 6.20 5.78 -11.61
C PRO A 625 5.86 6.94 -10.67
N GLY A 626 4.61 7.00 -10.21
CA GLY A 626 4.17 8.00 -9.24
C GLY A 626 4.44 9.44 -9.68
N ALA A 627 5.03 10.21 -8.80
CA ALA A 627 5.42 11.61 -9.03
C ALA A 627 6.87 11.77 -9.55
N ASN A 628 7.56 10.67 -9.84
CA ASN A 628 8.89 10.74 -10.42
C ASN A 628 8.88 11.51 -11.74
N PRO A 629 9.93 12.29 -12.03
CA PRO A 629 10.10 12.91 -13.35
C PRO A 629 10.09 11.91 -14.50
N SER A 630 9.81 12.38 -15.70
CA SER A 630 9.84 11.56 -16.92
C SER A 630 11.24 11.01 -17.18
N TYR A 631 11.33 9.80 -17.75
CA TYR A 631 12.62 9.16 -18.01
C TYR A 631 13.52 10.05 -18.84
N GLY A 632 14.74 10.31 -18.33
CA GLY A 632 15.72 11.19 -18.95
C GLY A 632 15.41 12.70 -18.82
N ALA A 633 14.40 13.09 -18.06
CA ALA A 633 14.09 14.50 -17.79
C ALA A 633 15.03 15.11 -16.74
N GLU A 634 15.47 14.32 -15.77
CA GLU A 634 16.34 14.75 -14.67
C GLU A 634 17.77 15.03 -15.16
N GLN A 635 18.14 16.28 -15.31
CA GLN A 635 19.45 16.71 -15.84
C GLN A 635 20.29 17.45 -14.79
N ASN A 636 19.66 17.99 -13.76
CA ASN A 636 20.30 18.85 -12.75
C ASN A 636 20.69 18.11 -11.46
N GLY A 637 20.61 16.76 -11.44
CA GLY A 637 21.00 15.92 -10.31
C GLY A 637 19.89 15.68 -9.30
N LEU A 638 20.20 14.89 -8.26
CA LEU A 638 19.24 14.42 -7.26
C LEU A 638 18.52 15.56 -6.54
N LEU A 639 19.27 16.56 -6.06
CA LEU A 639 18.67 17.63 -5.24
C LEU A 639 17.67 18.49 -6.04
N ALA A 640 17.94 18.74 -7.32
CA ALA A 640 16.99 19.45 -8.17
C ALA A 640 15.71 18.63 -8.43
N SER A 641 15.86 17.31 -8.62
CA SER A 641 14.71 16.41 -8.72
C SER A 641 13.86 16.44 -7.45
N LEU A 642 14.49 16.31 -6.29
CA LEU A 642 13.80 16.36 -5.01
C LEU A 642 13.13 17.71 -4.78
N ASN A 643 13.77 18.84 -5.11
CA ASN A 643 13.18 20.18 -4.98
C ASN A 643 11.90 20.35 -5.83
N SER A 644 11.84 19.82 -7.04
CA SER A 644 10.61 19.86 -7.84
C SER A 644 9.45 19.14 -7.12
N LEU A 645 9.73 18.00 -6.47
CA LEU A 645 8.70 17.24 -5.75
C LEU A 645 8.24 17.94 -4.46
N THR A 646 9.12 18.68 -3.76
CA THR A 646 8.73 19.41 -2.54
C THR A 646 7.70 20.52 -2.81
N LYS A 647 7.60 20.99 -4.05
CA LYS A 647 6.62 22.01 -4.46
C LYS A 647 5.20 21.47 -4.61
N LEU A 648 5.03 20.15 -4.67
CA LEU A 648 3.72 19.51 -4.72
C LEU A 648 3.05 19.57 -3.34
N PRO A 649 1.93 20.27 -3.18
CA PRO A 649 1.31 20.46 -1.87
C PRO A 649 0.60 19.18 -1.40
N TYR A 650 1.04 18.60 -0.28
CA TYR A 650 0.49 17.36 0.26
C TYR A 650 -1.00 17.47 0.61
N GLU A 651 -1.46 18.62 1.07
CA GLU A 651 -2.87 18.84 1.39
C GLU A 651 -3.83 18.69 0.19
N TRP A 652 -3.29 18.69 -1.03
CA TRP A 652 -4.00 18.38 -2.27
C TRP A 652 -3.82 16.94 -2.75
N ALA A 653 -3.00 16.17 -2.06
CA ALA A 653 -2.71 14.77 -2.40
C ALA A 653 -2.69 13.88 -1.16
N LEU A 654 -3.72 13.97 -0.31
CA LEU A 654 -3.81 13.28 0.98
C LEU A 654 -3.77 11.73 0.87
N ASP A 655 -3.98 11.19 -0.32
CA ASP A 655 -3.79 9.76 -0.62
C ASP A 655 -2.35 9.42 -1.06
N GLY A 656 -1.46 10.41 -1.04
CA GLY A 656 0.00 10.28 -1.11
C GLY A 656 0.66 10.71 -2.42
N ILE A 657 1.93 11.09 -2.31
CA ILE A 657 2.81 11.50 -3.42
C ILE A 657 4.02 10.56 -3.42
N SER A 658 4.01 9.55 -4.30
CA SER A 658 5.08 8.55 -4.34
C SER A 658 6.31 9.05 -5.10
N ASN A 659 7.47 8.98 -4.44
CA ASN A 659 8.77 9.28 -5.03
C ASN A 659 9.73 8.11 -4.79
N THR A 660 10.44 7.67 -5.83
CA THR A 660 11.44 6.59 -5.75
C THR A 660 12.73 7.07 -6.36
N GLN A 661 13.79 7.14 -5.57
CA GLN A 661 15.11 7.55 -6.01
C GLN A 661 16.09 6.38 -5.98
N THR A 662 16.87 6.23 -7.03
CA THR A 662 17.93 5.23 -7.12
C THR A 662 19.28 5.95 -7.20
N MET A 663 20.14 5.66 -6.23
CA MET A 663 21.44 6.31 -6.06
C MET A 663 22.55 5.28 -6.27
N ASN A 664 23.54 5.66 -7.05
CA ASN A 664 24.78 4.89 -7.09
C ASN A 664 25.45 4.98 -5.70
N PRO A 665 25.93 3.87 -5.10
CA PRO A 665 26.59 3.92 -3.80
C PRO A 665 27.71 4.96 -3.71
N ASP A 666 28.49 5.14 -4.78
CA ASP A 666 29.61 6.09 -4.82
C ASP A 666 29.15 7.56 -4.86
N ALA A 667 27.91 7.83 -5.29
CA ALA A 667 27.31 9.16 -5.24
C ALA A 667 26.97 9.58 -3.79
N LEU A 668 26.64 8.62 -2.93
CA LEU A 668 26.38 8.86 -1.52
C LEU A 668 27.69 8.95 -0.70
N GLY A 669 28.74 8.26 -1.08
CA GLY A 669 30.01 8.29 -0.36
C GLY A 669 30.90 7.08 -0.65
N HIS A 670 32.15 7.18 -0.22
CA HIS A 670 33.17 6.15 -0.51
C HIS A 670 33.22 5.03 0.54
N ASN A 671 32.59 5.23 1.68
CA ASN A 671 32.48 4.25 2.76
C ASN A 671 31.07 4.28 3.37
N GLU A 672 30.77 3.31 4.22
CA GLU A 672 29.44 3.15 4.83
C GLU A 672 29.02 4.37 5.65
N ASP A 673 29.92 4.88 6.50
CA ASP A 673 29.61 6.03 7.37
C ASP A 673 29.26 7.29 6.56
N GLU A 674 30.00 7.55 5.48
CA GLU A 674 29.68 8.66 4.57
C GLU A 674 28.33 8.47 3.87
N ARG A 675 28.04 7.26 3.39
CA ARG A 675 26.77 6.94 2.72
C ARG A 675 25.59 7.13 3.64
N VAL A 676 25.70 6.66 4.87
CA VAL A 676 24.67 6.81 5.91
C VAL A 676 24.46 8.27 6.26
N ALA A 677 25.55 9.01 6.55
CA ALA A 677 25.47 10.42 6.93
C ALA A 677 24.88 11.28 5.80
N ASN A 678 25.30 11.05 4.55
CA ASN A 678 24.82 11.79 3.39
C ASN A 678 23.36 11.47 3.08
N LEU A 679 22.93 10.21 3.24
CA LEU A 679 21.51 9.87 3.09
C LEU A 679 20.64 10.55 4.15
N VAL A 680 21.08 10.57 5.42
CA VAL A 680 20.36 11.32 6.47
C VAL A 680 20.25 12.80 6.12
N ASN A 681 21.35 13.44 5.68
CA ASN A 681 21.34 14.85 5.29
C ASN A 681 20.37 15.14 4.12
N VAL A 682 20.34 14.26 3.13
CA VAL A 682 19.38 14.37 2.00
C VAL A 682 17.94 14.26 2.50
N MET A 683 17.66 13.29 3.37
CA MET A 683 16.33 13.10 3.93
C MET A 683 15.91 14.28 4.82
N ASP A 684 16.76 14.76 5.70
CA ASP A 684 16.49 15.94 6.52
C ASP A 684 16.14 17.16 5.64
N GLY A 685 16.97 17.44 4.63
CA GLY A 685 16.72 18.57 3.73
C GLY A 685 15.46 18.40 2.88
N TYR A 686 15.14 17.20 2.43
CA TYR A 686 13.96 16.91 1.61
C TYR A 686 12.66 17.00 2.41
N PHE A 687 12.62 16.39 3.59
CA PHE A 687 11.41 16.38 4.42
C PHE A 687 11.15 17.72 5.13
N ASP A 688 12.19 18.44 5.53
CA ASP A 688 12.05 19.78 6.11
C ASP A 688 11.45 20.81 5.13
N GLN A 689 11.58 20.56 3.81
CA GLN A 689 10.92 21.37 2.78
C GLN A 689 9.44 20.98 2.55
N GLY A 690 8.89 20.02 3.31
CA GLY A 690 7.49 19.61 3.23
C GLY A 690 7.21 18.53 2.22
N ALA A 691 8.22 17.83 1.71
CA ALA A 691 8.04 16.63 0.89
C ALA A 691 7.29 15.54 1.65
N HIS A 692 6.57 14.69 0.92
CA HIS A 692 5.71 13.67 1.53
C HIS A 692 6.42 12.33 1.74
N HIS A 693 7.01 11.73 0.71
CA HIS A 693 7.42 10.33 0.71
C HIS A 693 8.73 10.12 -0.05
N LEU A 694 9.51 9.14 0.39
CA LEU A 694 10.73 8.72 -0.28
C LEU A 694 10.93 7.20 -0.21
N ASN A 695 11.05 6.56 -1.36
CA ASN A 695 11.69 5.26 -1.53
C ASN A 695 13.15 5.45 -1.87
N VAL A 696 14.04 4.71 -1.22
CA VAL A 696 15.48 4.75 -1.45
C VAL A 696 15.97 3.41 -1.96
N ASN A 697 16.65 3.43 -3.11
CA ASN A 697 17.43 2.34 -3.65
C ASN A 697 18.92 2.74 -3.68
N VAL A 698 19.79 1.88 -3.18
CA VAL A 698 21.25 2.12 -3.20
C VAL A 698 21.96 0.93 -3.85
N PHE A 699 22.09 1.00 -5.15
CA PHE A 699 22.82 0.01 -5.96
C PHE A 699 23.15 0.57 -7.35
N GLY A 700 24.15 -0.05 -8.01
CA GLY A 700 24.50 0.30 -9.38
C GLY A 700 23.65 -0.45 -10.42
N LYS A 701 23.57 0.10 -11.60
CA LYS A 701 22.83 -0.47 -12.75
C LYS A 701 23.35 -1.85 -13.15
N ASP A 702 24.66 -2.08 -13.03
CA ASP A 702 25.29 -3.36 -13.39
C ASP A 702 24.78 -4.52 -12.54
N LYS A 703 24.47 -4.27 -11.25
CA LYS A 703 23.88 -5.27 -10.36
C LYS A 703 22.50 -5.72 -10.83
N LEU A 704 21.67 -4.80 -11.34
CA LEU A 704 20.35 -5.14 -11.88
C LEU A 704 20.48 -5.95 -13.18
N ILE A 705 21.40 -5.59 -14.05
CA ILE A 705 21.65 -6.32 -15.30
C ILE A 705 22.12 -7.74 -14.98
N ASP A 706 23.07 -7.91 -14.06
CA ASP A 706 23.57 -9.22 -13.65
C ASP A 706 22.46 -10.06 -13.00
N ALA A 707 21.63 -9.46 -12.14
CA ALA A 707 20.49 -10.15 -11.52
C ALA A 707 19.41 -10.56 -12.54
N MET A 708 19.21 -9.77 -13.61
CA MET A 708 18.29 -10.10 -14.70
C MET A 708 18.81 -11.25 -15.58
N GLU A 709 20.13 -11.28 -15.82
CA GLU A 709 20.78 -12.29 -16.67
C GLU A 709 21.07 -13.59 -15.90
N HIS A 710 21.29 -13.51 -14.59
CA HIS A 710 21.68 -14.61 -13.70
C HIS A 710 20.81 -14.71 -12.44
N PRO A 711 19.47 -14.84 -12.57
CA PRO A 711 18.55 -14.87 -11.43
C PRO A 711 18.75 -16.08 -10.50
N GLU A 712 19.48 -17.11 -10.96
CA GLU A 712 19.79 -18.32 -10.22
C GLU A 712 20.87 -18.14 -9.14
N LYS A 713 21.62 -17.02 -9.16
CA LYS A 713 22.68 -16.75 -8.19
C LYS A 713 22.06 -16.59 -6.79
N PRO A 714 22.63 -17.23 -5.74
CA PRO A 714 22.09 -17.18 -4.39
C PRO A 714 21.93 -15.76 -3.81
N GLU A 715 22.81 -14.85 -4.16
CA GLU A 715 22.78 -13.45 -3.73
C GLU A 715 21.56 -12.67 -4.23
N TYR A 716 20.92 -13.13 -5.31
CA TYR A 716 19.73 -12.48 -5.86
C TYR A 716 18.42 -13.08 -5.36
N ALA A 717 18.44 -14.19 -4.63
CA ALA A 717 17.24 -14.88 -4.15
C ALA A 717 16.32 -13.97 -3.31
N ASN A 718 16.89 -13.04 -2.56
CA ASN A 718 16.18 -12.04 -1.74
C ASN A 718 16.51 -10.59 -2.13
N PHE A 719 17.12 -10.38 -3.28
CA PHE A 719 17.46 -9.05 -3.74
C PHE A 719 16.19 -8.22 -3.92
N THR A 720 15.99 -7.30 -2.98
CA THR A 720 14.81 -6.46 -2.85
C THR A 720 15.10 -5.08 -3.41
N ILE A 721 14.15 -4.53 -4.16
CA ILE A 721 14.19 -3.18 -4.69
C ILE A 721 12.90 -2.44 -4.36
N ARG A 722 13.01 -1.12 -4.18
CA ARG A 722 11.85 -0.23 -4.08
C ARG A 722 11.41 0.16 -5.49
N VAL A 723 10.11 0.11 -5.75
CA VAL A 723 9.57 0.36 -7.11
C VAL A 723 8.66 1.59 -7.19
N SER A 724 7.63 1.68 -6.40
CA SER A 724 6.74 2.85 -6.27
C SER A 724 5.80 2.66 -5.08
N GLY A 725 6.20 3.14 -3.91
CA GLY A 725 5.44 3.00 -2.66
C GLY A 725 5.54 1.62 -1.99
N TYR A 726 6.25 0.66 -2.57
CA TYR A 726 6.51 -0.66 -1.99
C TYR A 726 7.78 -1.30 -2.59
N ALA A 727 8.17 -2.44 -2.04
CA ALA A 727 9.31 -3.22 -2.51
C ALA A 727 8.86 -4.51 -3.19
N VAL A 728 9.73 -5.04 -4.02
CA VAL A 728 9.59 -6.35 -4.67
C VAL A 728 10.92 -7.07 -4.72
N LYS A 729 10.92 -8.39 -4.85
CA LYS A 729 12.13 -9.11 -5.25
C LYS A 729 12.37 -8.88 -6.74
N PHE A 730 13.53 -8.38 -7.09
CA PHE A 730 13.83 -8.01 -8.47
C PHE A 730 13.70 -9.18 -9.45
N ILE A 731 14.12 -10.39 -9.04
CA ILE A 731 14.04 -11.59 -9.87
C ILE A 731 12.61 -12.11 -10.10
N ASP A 732 11.63 -11.69 -9.29
CA ASP A 732 10.22 -12.08 -9.43
C ASP A 732 9.45 -11.15 -10.40
N LEU A 733 10.07 -10.05 -10.84
CA LEU A 733 9.52 -9.14 -11.85
C LEU A 733 9.49 -9.78 -13.24
N THR A 734 8.50 -9.39 -14.05
CA THR A 734 8.53 -9.70 -15.48
C THR A 734 9.73 -9.00 -16.14
N LYS A 735 10.20 -9.52 -17.27
CA LYS A 735 11.34 -8.93 -17.99
C LYS A 735 11.08 -7.47 -18.40
N GLU A 736 9.83 -7.15 -18.76
CA GLU A 736 9.41 -5.79 -19.10
C GLU A 736 9.54 -4.86 -17.88
N GLN A 737 9.13 -5.32 -16.70
CA GLN A 737 9.24 -4.56 -15.44
C GLN A 737 10.70 -4.42 -14.98
N GLN A 738 11.53 -5.46 -15.14
CA GLN A 738 12.97 -5.38 -14.87
C GLN A 738 13.63 -4.33 -15.77
N MET A 739 13.30 -4.33 -17.06
CA MET A 739 13.81 -3.32 -18.01
C MET A 739 13.33 -1.91 -17.67
N ASP A 740 12.08 -1.75 -17.21
CA ASP A 740 11.58 -0.46 -16.71
C ASP A 740 12.46 0.07 -15.57
N VAL A 741 12.74 -0.75 -14.56
CA VAL A 741 13.60 -0.37 -13.43
C VAL A 741 15.02 -0.02 -13.87
N ILE A 742 15.61 -0.81 -14.79
CA ILE A 742 16.96 -0.57 -15.34
C ILE A 742 17.03 0.74 -16.15
N SER A 743 15.91 1.17 -16.75
CA SER A 743 15.83 2.39 -17.56
C SER A 743 15.56 3.65 -16.76
N ARG A 744 15.24 3.55 -15.47
CA ARG A 744 15.05 4.71 -14.58
C ARG A 744 16.32 5.50 -14.37
N THR A 745 16.19 6.71 -13.87
CA THR A 745 17.35 7.55 -13.54
C THR A 745 18.15 6.94 -12.40
N PHE A 746 19.47 6.85 -12.58
CA PHE A 746 20.43 6.54 -11.54
C PHE A 746 21.23 7.81 -11.27
N HIS A 747 21.20 8.28 -10.04
CA HIS A 747 21.95 9.45 -9.66
C HIS A 747 23.40 9.09 -9.35
N ASP A 748 24.31 9.57 -10.21
CA ASP A 748 25.76 9.39 -10.06
C ASP A 748 26.40 10.55 -9.27
N ARG A 749 25.61 11.57 -8.92
CA ARG A 749 26.00 12.73 -8.09
C ARG A 749 24.79 13.27 -7.32
N MET A 750 25.07 13.86 -6.19
CA MET A 750 24.11 14.58 -5.37
C MET A 750 23.55 15.84 -6.04
#